data_ad939f587bceff2822e20412f16965d1
#
_entry.id   ad939f587bceff2822e20412f16965d1
#
_cell.length_a   1.000
_cell.length_b   1.000
_cell.length_c   1.000
_cell.angle_alpha   90.00
_cell.angle_beta   90.00
_cell.angle_gamma   90.00
#
_symmetry.space_group_name_H-M   'P 1'
#
loop_
_entity.id
_entity.type
_entity.pdbx_description
1 polymer ?
#
loop_
_entity_poly.entity_id
_entity_poly.type
_entity_poly.pdbx_seq_one_letter_code
_entity_poly.pdbx_strand_id
1 'polypeptide(L)'
;MKKTLLLTIALLLSVTLFSQSVGTIVKETFDSDEMPEGWKITGNNSQNWSVSKSNFCGGEPNEMMLSWQPTFYNGFTRLTSPMLDLTGVDSILVTFRHYVDIYTTYPSKIGIATSSSNGMKWDKAYEETFYADGQHHISKVIANDDMGKDKVMVALFYEGNSGNLNAIYFDDVEITTIENINAKIASLDIPNSIDAGNTNITFSLQNIGSEKITSFEAKYEIDGITYSQTFETEIAFIETKQFTFDQNVALIPGNYEVKVDIVSVNGEEDIDISNNTLAKEINVALGSVQRIPMIEHFSSSTCSYCVGVDNSMTTLTNNNPGKYTYVKYPLNFPAPGDPYNTQECNVKKEYYGVSAAPRVVIDGTNLGASSVSQYQLDESYNSSAYVNIKGAFNIEEKTINVKADIMSYIDLKNVKLFVCVNEKTTTGNVGTNGLTEFHHVMMKMLDDVNGKDIEMKAGEYQHYEFSYNMGSTFVEDMNDLEVAVWVQDIVTSDVFNSSFLYEYTEHTYPAQNLTMTENDDNITIAWEAPEKGEPTAYNLYFNNELVLNNTKEMSFNTTTTEDFYMAEVVALYDDKTSVGIIKTSATEEEIIDTTNVISNYENRFNIYPNPVKDELTITTEVCVEEIAIYDVYGRRTNVYSLQSTDFVHNLNVAGLNSGIYFIRITTEDGEIVKRFVKN
;
A
#
# COMPACT_ATOMS: atom_id res chain seq x y z
N MET A 1 -21.19 -66.52 3.06
CA MET A 1 -20.69 -65.78 4.23
C MET A 1 -19.87 -64.61 3.75
N LYS A 2 -20.45 -63.43 3.59
CA LYS A 2 -19.76 -62.20 3.23
C LYS A 2 -19.50 -61.40 4.53
N LYS A 3 -18.25 -61.15 4.85
CA LYS A 3 -17.87 -60.28 5.92
C LYS A 3 -17.87 -58.86 5.42
N THR A 4 -18.76 -58.04 5.98
CA THR A 4 -18.84 -56.62 5.79
C THR A 4 -17.78 -55.96 6.68
N LEU A 5 -16.82 -55.27 6.08
CA LEU A 5 -15.81 -54.47 6.77
C LEU A 5 -16.38 -53.07 6.98
N LEU A 6 -16.71 -52.72 8.23
CA LEU A 6 -17.04 -51.34 8.59
C LEU A 6 -15.76 -50.52 8.66
N LEU A 7 -15.63 -49.56 7.76
CA LEU A 7 -14.59 -48.55 7.78
C LEU A 7 -15.09 -47.37 8.64
N THR A 8 -14.62 -47.25 9.86
CA THR A 8 -14.85 -46.10 10.73
C THR A 8 -13.85 -45.03 10.32
N ILE A 9 -14.33 -43.99 9.61
CA ILE A 9 -13.53 -42.77 9.36
C ILE A 9 -13.60 -41.96 10.65
N ALA A 10 -12.51 -41.94 11.39
CA ALA A 10 -12.31 -40.99 12.47
C ALA A 10 -11.93 -39.64 11.83
N LEU A 11 -12.86 -38.70 11.86
CA LEU A 11 -12.60 -37.29 11.54
C LEU A 11 -11.78 -36.73 12.69
N LEU A 12 -10.46 -36.66 12.51
CA LEU A 12 -9.59 -35.87 13.40
C LEU A 12 -9.86 -34.39 13.09
N LEU A 13 -10.68 -33.75 13.93
CA LEU A 13 -10.64 -32.29 14.06
C LEU A 13 -9.23 -31.93 14.57
N SER A 14 -8.40 -31.40 13.71
CA SER A 14 -7.21 -30.66 14.11
C SER A 14 -7.70 -29.35 14.75
N VAL A 15 -7.82 -29.32 16.06
CA VAL A 15 -7.86 -28.08 16.82
C VAL A 15 -6.45 -27.51 16.73
N THR A 16 -6.26 -26.55 15.84
CA THR A 16 -5.08 -25.67 15.87
C THR A 16 -5.20 -24.85 17.16
N LEU A 17 -4.52 -25.32 18.20
CA LEU A 17 -4.22 -24.49 19.37
C LEU A 17 -3.25 -23.40 18.86
N PHE A 18 -3.78 -22.24 18.53
CA PHE A 18 -2.96 -21.04 18.44
C PHE A 18 -2.30 -20.88 19.82
N SER A 19 -0.98 -20.85 19.85
CA SER A 19 -0.24 -20.33 21.00
C SER A 19 -0.73 -18.87 21.13
N GLN A 20 -1.61 -18.59 22.07
CA GLN A 20 -2.01 -17.21 22.37
C GLN A 20 -0.74 -16.49 22.83
N SER A 21 -0.31 -15.49 22.06
CA SER A 21 0.53 -14.45 22.60
C SER A 21 -0.24 -13.83 23.77
N VAL A 22 0.46 -13.60 24.86
CA VAL A 22 -0.13 -12.97 26.06
C VAL A 22 -0.77 -11.67 25.58
N GLY A 23 -2.07 -11.52 25.79
CA GLY A 23 -2.83 -10.32 25.43
C GLY A 23 -3.75 -10.44 24.20
N THR A 24 -3.26 -10.89 23.05
CA THR A 24 -4.05 -10.94 21.81
C THR A 24 -4.88 -12.23 21.73
N ILE A 25 -6.21 -12.10 21.64
CA ILE A 25 -7.16 -13.20 21.51
C ILE A 25 -7.53 -13.42 20.04
N VAL A 26 -7.78 -12.36 19.29
CA VAL A 26 -8.09 -12.37 17.85
C VAL A 26 -7.43 -11.18 17.19
N LYS A 27 -6.80 -11.42 16.05
CA LYS A 27 -6.36 -10.38 15.12
C LYS A 27 -6.76 -10.80 13.72
N GLU A 28 -7.49 -9.93 13.02
CA GLU A 28 -8.00 -10.19 11.68
C GLU A 28 -7.94 -8.93 10.83
N THR A 29 -7.19 -9.00 9.74
CA THR A 29 -6.93 -7.89 8.82
C THR A 29 -7.74 -7.97 7.53
N PHE A 30 -8.50 -9.03 7.32
CA PHE A 30 -9.34 -9.28 6.13
C PHE A 30 -8.63 -9.20 4.77
N ASP A 31 -7.29 -9.26 4.71
CA ASP A 31 -6.48 -9.12 3.49
C ASP A 31 -6.72 -10.25 2.47
N SER A 32 -7.45 -11.30 2.82
CA SER A 32 -7.78 -12.42 1.93
C SER A 32 -8.98 -12.12 1.03
N ASP A 33 -9.01 -12.68 -0.18
CA ASP A 33 -10.16 -12.63 -1.08
C ASP A 33 -11.41 -13.39 -0.55
N GLU A 34 -11.28 -14.13 0.55
CA GLU A 34 -12.33 -14.95 1.14
C GLU A 34 -12.58 -14.57 2.61
N MET A 35 -13.79 -14.86 3.09
CA MET A 35 -14.13 -14.72 4.51
C MET A 35 -13.17 -15.55 5.36
N PRO A 36 -12.50 -14.95 6.37
CA PRO A 36 -11.55 -15.66 7.21
C PRO A 36 -12.17 -16.82 7.98
N GLU A 37 -11.35 -17.84 8.27
CA GLU A 37 -11.81 -19.04 8.95
C GLU A 37 -12.42 -18.72 10.34
N GLY A 38 -13.58 -19.26 10.60
CA GLY A 38 -14.32 -19.08 11.84
C GLY A 38 -15.16 -17.81 11.92
N TRP A 39 -14.89 -16.80 11.09
CA TRP A 39 -15.73 -15.62 10.96
C TRP A 39 -17.03 -15.95 10.22
N LYS A 40 -18.10 -15.26 10.52
CA LYS A 40 -19.41 -15.49 9.89
C LYS A 40 -20.30 -14.26 9.95
N ILE A 41 -21.19 -14.15 8.97
CA ILE A 41 -22.24 -13.16 9.00
C ILE A 41 -23.47 -13.74 9.72
N THR A 42 -23.99 -13.00 10.70
CA THR A 42 -25.18 -13.39 11.49
C THR A 42 -26.22 -12.26 11.51
N GLY A 43 -27.45 -12.60 11.80
CA GLY A 43 -28.56 -11.65 11.80
C GLY A 43 -29.27 -11.55 10.47
N ASN A 44 -29.79 -10.36 10.12
CA ASN A 44 -30.55 -10.14 8.90
C ASN A 44 -29.60 -9.90 7.71
N ASN A 45 -30.06 -10.31 6.53
CA ASN A 45 -29.49 -9.87 5.25
C ASN A 45 -27.98 -10.15 5.09
N SER A 46 -27.56 -11.40 5.38
CA SER A 46 -26.17 -11.84 5.21
C SER A 46 -25.64 -11.67 3.78
N GLN A 47 -26.54 -11.68 2.78
CA GLN A 47 -26.19 -11.48 1.36
C GLN A 47 -25.70 -10.06 1.02
N ASN A 48 -25.81 -9.10 1.94
CA ASN A 48 -25.27 -7.76 1.76
C ASN A 48 -23.76 -7.65 2.08
N TRP A 49 -23.20 -8.70 2.67
CA TRP A 49 -21.80 -8.73 3.05
C TRP A 49 -20.94 -9.44 2.03
N SER A 50 -19.78 -8.89 1.75
CA SER A 50 -18.75 -9.46 0.88
C SER A 50 -17.39 -8.92 1.27
N VAL A 51 -16.32 -9.61 0.85
CA VAL A 51 -14.97 -9.04 0.84
C VAL A 51 -14.90 -8.05 -0.32
N SER A 52 -14.37 -6.86 -0.08
CA SER A 52 -14.09 -5.82 -1.07
C SER A 52 -12.59 -5.69 -1.25
N LYS A 53 -12.15 -5.41 -2.48
CA LYS A 53 -10.74 -5.16 -2.81
C LYS A 53 -10.31 -3.70 -2.57
N SER A 54 -11.07 -2.98 -1.78
CA SER A 54 -10.81 -1.60 -1.39
C SER A 54 -10.00 -1.53 -0.10
N ASN A 55 -9.53 -0.33 0.24
CA ASN A 55 -8.84 -0.01 1.49
C ASN A 55 -9.38 1.28 2.12
N PHE A 56 -10.68 1.49 2.08
CA PHE A 56 -11.33 2.70 2.62
C PHE A 56 -11.12 2.86 4.12
N CYS A 57 -10.96 1.75 4.85
CA CYS A 57 -10.61 1.77 6.26
C CYS A 57 -9.15 2.18 6.51
N GLY A 58 -8.31 2.19 5.48
CA GLY A 58 -6.86 2.38 5.57
C GLY A 58 -6.18 1.10 6.07
N GLY A 59 -5.02 0.77 5.56
CA GLY A 59 -4.33 -0.50 5.78
C GLY A 59 -4.03 -1.18 4.44
N GLU A 60 -3.70 -2.46 4.49
CA GLU A 60 -3.57 -3.27 3.28
C GLU A 60 -4.95 -3.53 2.66
N PRO A 61 -5.06 -3.70 1.34
CA PRO A 61 -6.32 -4.10 0.70
C PRO A 61 -6.63 -5.55 1.06
N ASN A 62 -7.72 -5.83 1.17
CA ASN A 62 -9.10 -6.10 1.18
C ASN A 62 -9.73 -5.71 2.53
N GLU A 63 -11.04 -5.60 2.56
CA GLU A 63 -11.81 -5.26 3.76
C GLU A 63 -13.22 -5.85 3.68
N MET A 64 -13.89 -6.02 4.82
CA MET A 64 -15.27 -6.52 4.88
C MET A 64 -16.26 -5.41 4.56
N MET A 65 -17.01 -5.53 3.48
CA MET A 65 -18.02 -4.57 3.03
C MET A 65 -19.43 -5.03 3.33
N LEU A 66 -20.23 -4.14 3.92
CA LEU A 66 -21.70 -4.22 3.98
C LEU A 66 -22.29 -3.29 2.92
N SER A 67 -22.85 -3.84 1.84
CA SER A 67 -23.51 -3.09 0.76
C SER A 67 -24.96 -2.75 1.10
N TRP A 68 -25.49 -1.66 0.54
CA TRP A 68 -26.89 -1.28 0.69
C TRP A 68 -27.89 -2.20 -0.01
N GLN A 69 -27.46 -2.96 -1.03
CA GLN A 69 -28.31 -3.87 -1.81
C GLN A 69 -28.08 -5.33 -1.46
N PRO A 70 -29.16 -6.14 -1.40
CA PRO A 70 -30.57 -5.75 -1.48
C PRO A 70 -31.02 -4.93 -0.28
N THR A 71 -31.88 -3.91 -0.52
CA THR A 71 -32.34 -3.01 0.53
C THR A 71 -33.11 -3.75 1.62
N PHE A 72 -32.79 -3.48 2.89
CA PHE A 72 -33.51 -3.93 4.06
C PHE A 72 -33.86 -2.75 4.97
N TYR A 73 -34.95 -2.93 5.76
CA TYR A 73 -35.47 -1.91 6.67
C TYR A 73 -35.39 -2.40 8.10
N ASN A 74 -34.91 -1.56 9.01
CA ASN A 74 -34.79 -1.87 10.45
C ASN A 74 -34.04 -3.20 10.70
N GLY A 75 -33.00 -3.47 9.91
CA GLY A 75 -32.18 -4.68 10.01
C GLY A 75 -31.15 -4.57 11.13
N PHE A 76 -30.76 -5.72 11.66
CA PHE A 76 -29.62 -5.87 12.54
C PHE A 76 -28.76 -7.00 12.00
N THR A 77 -27.62 -6.64 11.42
CA THR A 77 -26.67 -7.56 10.74
C THR A 77 -25.29 -7.45 11.36
N ARG A 78 -24.55 -8.56 11.42
CA ARG A 78 -23.31 -8.66 12.21
C ARG A 78 -22.22 -9.43 11.49
N LEU A 79 -21.01 -8.89 11.49
CA LEU A 79 -19.78 -9.59 11.25
C LEU A 79 -19.32 -10.17 12.59
N THR A 80 -19.31 -11.50 12.73
CA THR A 80 -19.17 -12.21 13.99
C THR A 80 -17.87 -13.00 14.02
N SER A 81 -17.09 -12.81 15.08
CA SER A 81 -15.83 -13.49 15.34
C SER A 81 -15.97 -15.01 15.46
N PRO A 82 -14.87 -15.76 15.38
CA PRO A 82 -14.79 -17.11 15.93
C PRO A 82 -15.27 -17.16 17.38
N MET A 83 -15.55 -18.38 17.87
CA MET A 83 -15.89 -18.62 19.28
C MET A 83 -14.64 -18.45 20.14
N LEU A 84 -14.72 -17.61 21.16
CA LEU A 84 -13.64 -17.28 22.09
C LEU A 84 -13.86 -17.97 23.43
N ASP A 85 -12.78 -18.44 24.06
CA ASP A 85 -12.76 -18.82 25.47
C ASP A 85 -12.23 -17.62 26.28
N LEU A 86 -13.11 -16.98 27.03
CA LEU A 86 -12.79 -15.84 27.89
C LEU A 86 -12.82 -16.23 29.37
N THR A 87 -12.64 -17.52 29.69
CA THR A 87 -12.61 -18.00 31.09
C THR A 87 -11.54 -17.25 31.89
N GLY A 88 -11.97 -16.57 32.96
CA GLY A 88 -11.06 -15.77 33.79
C GLY A 88 -10.75 -14.39 33.27
N VAL A 89 -11.34 -13.95 32.14
CA VAL A 89 -11.17 -12.62 31.54
C VAL A 89 -12.37 -11.77 31.93
N ASP A 90 -12.18 -10.74 32.75
CA ASP A 90 -13.24 -9.85 33.22
C ASP A 90 -13.60 -8.75 32.22
N SER A 91 -12.66 -8.41 31.31
CA SER A 91 -12.86 -7.41 30.26
C SER A 91 -11.91 -7.65 29.10
N ILE A 92 -12.33 -7.21 27.92
CA ILE A 92 -11.53 -7.23 26.68
C ILE A 92 -11.47 -5.83 26.08
N LEU A 93 -10.38 -5.54 25.37
CA LEU A 93 -10.30 -4.40 24.47
C LEU A 93 -10.63 -4.88 23.06
N VAL A 94 -11.59 -4.22 22.40
CA VAL A 94 -11.93 -4.45 21.00
C VAL A 94 -11.56 -3.22 20.21
N THR A 95 -10.69 -3.38 19.23
CA THR A 95 -10.31 -2.33 18.28
C THR A 95 -10.66 -2.75 16.87
N PHE A 96 -11.04 -1.80 16.03
CA PHE A 96 -11.27 -2.01 14.61
C PHE A 96 -11.29 -0.69 13.86
N ARG A 97 -11.03 -0.76 12.57
CA ARG A 97 -11.24 0.35 11.62
C ARG A 97 -12.57 0.16 10.92
N HIS A 98 -13.22 1.26 10.58
CA HIS A 98 -14.35 1.22 9.67
C HIS A 98 -14.43 2.51 8.85
N TYR A 99 -15.01 2.40 7.68
CA TYR A 99 -15.36 3.53 6.83
C TYR A 99 -16.87 3.53 6.61
N VAL A 100 -17.51 4.66 6.85
CA VAL A 100 -18.96 4.84 6.63
C VAL A 100 -19.14 5.66 5.36
N ASP A 101 -19.91 5.13 4.43
CA ASP A 101 -20.34 5.77 3.21
C ASP A 101 -21.86 5.87 3.21
N ILE A 102 -22.39 7.04 3.54
CA ILE A 102 -23.82 7.27 3.69
C ILE A 102 -24.43 7.90 2.43
N TYR A 103 -25.62 7.43 2.08
CA TYR A 103 -26.40 7.97 0.96
C TYR A 103 -27.28 9.14 1.38
N THR A 104 -27.69 9.17 2.65
CA THR A 104 -28.60 10.20 3.17
C THR A 104 -28.13 10.69 4.54
N THR A 105 -28.62 11.83 4.98
CA THR A 105 -28.36 12.38 6.32
C THR A 105 -29.06 11.63 7.46
N TYR A 106 -29.75 10.51 7.18
CA TYR A 106 -30.29 9.67 8.23
C TYR A 106 -29.19 8.87 8.91
N PRO A 107 -29.24 8.78 10.24
CA PRO A 107 -28.16 8.15 11.01
C PRO A 107 -27.98 6.67 10.71
N SER A 108 -26.73 6.25 10.61
CA SER A 108 -26.31 4.85 10.60
C SER A 108 -25.74 4.49 11.97
N LYS A 109 -26.13 3.32 12.49
CA LYS A 109 -25.65 2.84 13.79
C LYS A 109 -24.71 1.66 13.59
N ILE A 110 -23.52 1.80 14.15
CA ILE A 110 -22.48 0.78 14.16
C ILE A 110 -22.10 0.51 15.60
N GLY A 111 -21.71 -0.70 15.92
CA GLY A 111 -21.28 -1.00 17.28
C GLY A 111 -20.71 -2.39 17.47
N ILE A 112 -20.47 -2.72 18.73
CA ILE A 112 -19.96 -4.00 19.19
C ILE A 112 -21.06 -4.71 19.99
N ALA A 113 -21.29 -5.97 19.67
CA ALA A 113 -22.21 -6.83 20.43
C ALA A 113 -21.49 -8.12 20.83
N THR A 114 -21.84 -8.67 21.99
CA THR A 114 -21.31 -9.93 22.49
C THR A 114 -22.42 -10.96 22.71
N SER A 115 -22.09 -12.24 22.74
CA SER A 115 -23.01 -13.32 23.05
C SER A 115 -22.26 -14.52 23.62
N SER A 116 -22.65 -14.92 24.85
CA SER A 116 -22.25 -16.19 25.46
C SER A 116 -23.32 -17.30 25.31
N SER A 117 -24.37 -17.05 24.55
CA SER A 117 -25.50 -17.96 24.32
C SER A 117 -25.52 -18.59 22.93
N ASN A 118 -24.35 -18.70 22.26
CA ASN A 118 -24.20 -19.18 20.89
C ASN A 118 -25.10 -18.38 19.90
N GLY A 119 -25.17 -17.06 20.09
CA GLY A 119 -25.90 -16.15 19.21
C GLY A 119 -27.42 -16.08 19.42
N MET A 120 -27.97 -16.78 20.43
CA MET A 120 -29.40 -16.72 20.76
C MET A 120 -29.81 -15.39 21.38
N LYS A 121 -28.91 -14.80 22.18
CA LYS A 121 -29.03 -13.46 22.76
C LYS A 121 -27.78 -12.69 22.52
N TRP A 122 -27.91 -11.43 22.13
CA TRP A 122 -26.81 -10.49 21.92
C TRP A 122 -26.95 -9.32 22.89
N ASP A 123 -25.86 -8.98 23.55
CA ASP A 123 -25.73 -7.77 24.34
C ASP A 123 -25.01 -6.72 23.51
N LYS A 124 -25.64 -5.55 23.33
CA LYS A 124 -24.99 -4.41 22.64
C LYS A 124 -24.05 -3.72 23.62
N ALA A 125 -22.79 -4.07 23.54
CA ALA A 125 -21.76 -3.56 24.44
C ALA A 125 -21.33 -2.13 24.12
N TYR A 126 -21.41 -1.74 22.83
CA TYR A 126 -21.12 -0.40 22.35
C TYR A 126 -21.96 -0.08 21.11
N GLU A 127 -22.43 1.16 21.00
CA GLU A 127 -23.16 1.66 19.84
C GLU A 127 -22.81 3.13 19.60
N GLU A 128 -22.51 3.48 18.36
CA GLU A 128 -22.29 4.85 17.91
C GLU A 128 -23.12 5.14 16.66
N THR A 129 -23.48 6.42 16.48
CA THR A 129 -24.33 6.88 15.37
C THR A 129 -23.54 7.85 14.51
N PHE A 130 -23.49 7.58 13.21
CA PHE A 130 -22.77 8.36 12.21
C PHE A 130 -23.74 9.12 11.31
N TYR A 131 -23.41 10.36 10.97
CA TYR A 131 -24.21 11.28 10.14
C TYR A 131 -23.47 11.78 8.92
N ALA A 132 -22.19 11.39 8.73
CA ALA A 132 -21.35 11.82 7.63
C ALA A 132 -20.42 10.66 7.19
N ASP A 133 -19.95 10.72 5.97
CA ASP A 133 -18.91 9.83 5.47
C ASP A 133 -17.62 10.02 6.25
N GLY A 134 -16.86 8.96 6.39
CA GLY A 134 -15.56 9.07 7.00
C GLY A 134 -14.96 7.76 7.48
N GLN A 135 -13.66 7.79 7.62
CA GLN A 135 -12.85 6.74 8.23
C GLN A 135 -12.81 6.95 9.75
N HIS A 136 -12.95 5.86 10.48
CA HIS A 136 -12.96 5.86 11.94
C HIS A 136 -12.15 4.70 12.49
N HIS A 137 -11.49 4.95 13.61
CA HIS A 137 -10.83 3.91 14.41
C HIS A 137 -11.50 3.84 15.78
N ILE A 138 -12.02 2.67 16.12
CA ILE A 138 -12.73 2.42 17.36
C ILE A 138 -11.85 1.58 18.29
N SER A 139 -11.73 2.01 19.54
CA SER A 139 -11.12 1.26 20.64
C SER A 139 -12.06 1.29 21.83
N LYS A 140 -12.60 0.14 22.25
CA LYS A 140 -13.60 0.06 23.33
C LYS A 140 -13.33 -1.10 24.27
N VAL A 141 -13.37 -0.81 25.56
CA VAL A 141 -13.39 -1.83 26.62
C VAL A 141 -14.80 -2.41 26.73
N ILE A 142 -14.86 -3.71 26.71
CA ILE A 142 -16.10 -4.48 26.92
C ILE A 142 -15.97 -5.26 28.22
N ALA A 143 -16.87 -4.97 29.18
CA ALA A 143 -16.93 -5.60 30.48
C ALA A 143 -18.43 -5.83 30.86
N ASN A 144 -19.02 -6.89 30.34
CA ASN A 144 -20.42 -7.23 30.54
C ASN A 144 -20.60 -8.69 31.01
N ASP A 145 -21.84 -9.15 31.16
CA ASP A 145 -22.17 -10.49 31.69
C ASP A 145 -21.69 -11.65 30.78
N ASP A 146 -21.28 -11.39 29.54
CA ASP A 146 -20.69 -12.39 28.64
C ASP A 146 -19.20 -12.65 28.94
N MET A 147 -18.51 -11.74 29.65
CA MET A 147 -17.10 -11.93 30.02
C MET A 147 -16.99 -13.06 31.05
N GLY A 148 -15.83 -13.69 31.13
CA GLY A 148 -15.55 -14.83 32.00
C GLY A 148 -16.19 -16.16 31.55
N LYS A 149 -16.77 -16.25 30.36
CA LYS A 149 -17.38 -17.47 29.81
C LYS A 149 -16.47 -18.20 28.85
N ASP A 150 -16.63 -19.51 28.76
CA ASP A 150 -15.86 -20.40 27.88
C ASP A 150 -16.28 -20.36 26.40
N LYS A 151 -17.39 -19.68 26.09
CA LYS A 151 -17.97 -19.58 24.74
C LYS A 151 -18.57 -18.22 24.50
N VAL A 152 -17.76 -17.30 24.04
CA VAL A 152 -18.18 -15.93 23.72
C VAL A 152 -17.96 -15.64 22.25
N MET A 153 -18.90 -14.99 21.61
CA MET A 153 -18.73 -14.37 20.29
C MET A 153 -18.75 -12.86 20.45
N VAL A 154 -17.86 -12.19 19.76
CA VAL A 154 -17.86 -10.74 19.58
C VAL A 154 -18.27 -10.43 18.15
N ALA A 155 -19.09 -9.43 17.95
CA ALA A 155 -19.55 -9.04 16.62
C ALA A 155 -19.51 -7.53 16.42
N LEU A 156 -19.07 -7.12 15.24
CA LEU A 156 -19.30 -5.78 14.73
C LEU A 156 -20.67 -5.74 14.06
N PHE A 157 -21.51 -4.77 14.35
CA PHE A 157 -22.87 -4.75 13.83
C PHE A 157 -23.22 -3.42 13.15
N TYR A 158 -24.15 -3.54 12.21
CA TYR A 158 -24.94 -2.43 11.69
C TYR A 158 -26.41 -2.61 12.08
N GLU A 159 -27.03 -1.52 12.51
CA GLU A 159 -28.47 -1.46 12.76
C GLU A 159 -29.10 -0.27 12.05
N GLY A 160 -30.07 -0.53 11.21
CA GLY A 160 -30.80 0.53 10.51
C GLY A 160 -31.42 0.09 9.18
N ASN A 161 -31.64 1.08 8.32
CA ASN A 161 -32.15 0.91 6.96
C ASN A 161 -30.96 0.98 5.99
N SER A 162 -30.67 -0.11 5.28
CA SER A 162 -29.54 -0.11 4.33
C SER A 162 -29.69 0.89 3.18
N GLY A 163 -30.92 1.36 2.89
CA GLY A 163 -31.13 2.44 1.92
C GLY A 163 -30.62 3.81 2.37
N ASN A 164 -30.11 3.93 3.60
CA ASN A 164 -29.45 5.14 4.09
C ASN A 164 -27.93 5.11 3.80
N LEU A 165 -27.41 3.99 3.35
CA LEU A 165 -26.00 3.76 3.05
C LEU A 165 -25.74 3.70 1.54
N ASN A 166 -24.51 3.91 1.14
CA ASN A 166 -23.91 3.30 -0.04
C ASN A 166 -23.20 1.99 0.38
N ALA A 167 -22.32 2.07 1.37
CA ALA A 167 -21.66 0.92 1.99
C ALA A 167 -21.12 1.26 3.39
N ILE A 168 -20.73 0.23 4.13
CA ILE A 168 -19.88 0.34 5.31
C ILE A 168 -18.78 -0.71 5.17
N TYR A 169 -17.56 -0.32 5.53
CA TYR A 169 -16.39 -1.19 5.47
C TYR A 169 -15.84 -1.39 6.88
N PHE A 170 -15.32 -2.58 7.16
CA PHE A 170 -14.68 -2.95 8.42
C PHE A 170 -13.37 -3.65 8.16
N ASP A 171 -12.36 -3.31 8.96
CA ASP A 171 -11.03 -3.83 8.82
C ASP A 171 -10.25 -3.81 10.15
N ASP A 172 -9.08 -4.47 10.18
CA ASP A 172 -8.13 -4.46 11.31
C ASP A 172 -8.79 -4.73 12.66
N VAL A 173 -9.58 -5.82 12.77
CA VAL A 173 -10.26 -6.19 14.01
C VAL A 173 -9.30 -6.88 14.96
N GLU A 174 -9.09 -6.31 16.13
CA GLU A 174 -8.27 -6.90 17.18
C GLU A 174 -9.05 -7.00 18.49
N ILE A 175 -8.98 -8.14 19.14
CA ILE A 175 -9.57 -8.42 20.45
C ILE A 175 -8.47 -8.88 21.39
N THR A 176 -8.23 -8.13 22.48
CA THR A 176 -7.13 -8.39 23.42
C THR A 176 -7.64 -8.46 24.86
N THR A 177 -6.93 -9.17 25.73
CA THR A 177 -7.05 -8.97 27.19
C THR A 177 -6.48 -7.60 27.56
N ILE A 178 -6.83 -7.08 28.72
CA ILE A 178 -6.31 -5.81 29.22
C ILE A 178 -5.32 -6.11 30.34
N GLU A 179 -4.03 -5.93 30.05
CA GLU A 179 -2.94 -6.08 30.97
C GLU A 179 -2.68 -4.74 31.73
N ASN A 180 -1.87 -4.77 32.78
CA ASN A 180 -1.54 -3.54 33.50
C ASN A 180 -0.64 -2.64 32.67
N ILE A 181 0.46 -3.20 32.16
CA ILE A 181 1.44 -2.51 31.33
C ILE A 181 1.44 -3.18 29.96
N ASN A 182 0.99 -2.46 28.95
CA ASN A 182 1.02 -2.91 27.57
C ASN A 182 1.00 -1.69 26.64
N ALA A 183 2.06 -1.51 25.87
CA ALA A 183 2.20 -0.46 24.87
C ALA A 183 2.31 -1.10 23.49
N LYS A 184 1.67 -0.51 22.51
CA LYS A 184 1.66 -0.98 21.11
C LYS A 184 2.23 0.09 20.20
N ILE A 185 3.12 -0.27 19.27
CA ILE A 185 3.45 0.60 18.15
C ILE A 185 2.27 0.55 17.17
N ALA A 186 1.54 1.67 17.10
CA ALA A 186 0.34 1.78 16.27
C ALA A 186 0.68 2.00 14.80
N SER A 187 1.73 2.78 14.50
CA SER A 187 2.20 3.08 13.14
C SER A 187 3.65 3.55 13.14
N LEU A 188 4.33 3.37 12.00
CA LEU A 188 5.54 4.09 11.63
C LEU A 188 5.12 5.24 10.70
N ASP A 189 5.25 6.48 11.20
CA ASP A 189 4.72 7.68 10.56
C ASP A 189 5.76 8.30 9.60
N ILE A 190 6.33 7.44 8.76
CA ILE A 190 7.31 7.79 7.72
C ILE A 190 6.66 7.46 6.37
N PRO A 191 6.72 8.35 5.36
CA PRO A 191 6.23 8.04 4.02
C PRO A 191 6.93 6.81 3.40
N ASN A 192 6.26 6.11 2.48
CA ASN A 192 6.85 4.96 1.78
C ASN A 192 8.02 5.38 0.87
N SER A 193 8.02 6.63 0.41
CA SER A 193 9.11 7.22 -0.38
C SER A 193 9.47 8.59 0.16
N ILE A 194 10.76 8.89 0.27
CA ILE A 194 11.29 10.11 0.85
C ILE A 194 12.48 10.64 0.02
N ASP A 195 12.77 11.92 0.17
CA ASP A 195 13.99 12.51 -0.39
C ASP A 195 15.24 12.06 0.40
N ALA A 196 16.39 11.97 -0.26
CA ALA A 196 17.66 11.68 0.39
C ALA A 196 18.09 12.79 1.36
N GLY A 197 18.81 12.41 2.41
CA GLY A 197 19.31 13.34 3.44
C GLY A 197 18.89 12.96 4.85
N ASN A 198 18.86 13.94 5.73
CA ASN A 198 18.53 13.74 7.14
C ASN A 198 17.04 13.41 7.32
N THR A 199 16.76 12.21 7.78
CA THR A 199 15.42 11.68 8.00
C THR A 199 15.13 11.55 9.49
N ASN A 200 13.98 12.05 9.91
CA ASN A 200 13.46 11.84 11.26
C ASN A 200 12.68 10.53 11.32
N ILE A 201 12.96 9.72 12.33
CA ILE A 201 12.19 8.50 12.58
C ILE A 201 11.05 8.84 13.52
N THR A 202 9.83 8.77 13.01
CA THR A 202 8.58 9.12 13.70
C THR A 202 7.66 7.92 13.76
N PHE A 203 7.03 7.71 14.91
CA PHE A 203 6.09 6.60 15.13
C PHE A 203 4.99 7.03 16.09
N SER A 204 3.87 6.29 16.05
CA SER A 204 2.78 6.46 17.00
C SER A 204 2.73 5.28 17.96
N LEU A 205 2.63 5.58 19.26
CA LEU A 205 2.51 4.60 20.33
C LEU A 205 1.13 4.71 20.97
N GLN A 206 0.46 3.58 21.16
CA GLN A 206 -0.82 3.46 21.86
C GLN A 206 -0.62 2.75 23.21
N ASN A 207 -1.20 3.30 24.26
CA ASN A 207 -1.33 2.61 25.53
C ASN A 207 -2.57 1.70 25.51
N ILE A 208 -2.37 0.39 25.51
CA ILE A 208 -3.45 -0.61 25.61
C ILE A 208 -3.45 -1.34 26.95
N GLY A 209 -2.55 -0.93 27.86
CA GLY A 209 -2.53 -1.36 29.27
C GLY A 209 -3.43 -0.47 30.15
N SER A 210 -3.91 -1.02 31.26
CA SER A 210 -4.79 -0.29 32.19
C SER A 210 -4.07 0.83 32.95
N GLU A 211 -2.76 0.74 33.10
CA GLU A 211 -1.96 1.76 33.75
C GLU A 211 -1.52 2.85 32.76
N LYS A 212 -1.48 4.10 33.27
CA LYS A 212 -0.98 5.22 32.47
C LYS A 212 0.51 5.05 32.20
N ILE A 213 0.92 5.21 30.94
CA ILE A 213 2.33 5.29 30.59
C ILE A 213 2.86 6.67 30.95
N THR A 214 3.91 6.72 31.77
CA THR A 214 4.59 7.96 32.18
C THR A 214 5.96 8.11 31.54
N SER A 215 6.56 6.98 31.13
CA SER A 215 7.79 6.95 30.36
C SER A 215 7.88 5.64 29.58
N PHE A 216 8.64 5.62 28.49
CA PHE A 216 9.00 4.39 27.80
C PHE A 216 10.36 4.55 27.12
N GLU A 217 11.07 3.45 26.93
CA GLU A 217 12.26 3.39 26.10
C GLU A 217 11.90 2.72 24.77
N ALA A 218 12.27 3.35 23.68
CA ALA A 218 12.17 2.78 22.34
C ALA A 218 13.51 2.87 21.62
N LYS A 219 13.71 1.97 20.67
CA LYS A 219 14.86 2.01 19.75
C LYS A 219 14.39 1.92 18.31
N TYR A 220 15.13 2.54 17.40
CA TYR A 220 15.00 2.23 15.98
C TYR A 220 16.27 1.53 15.47
N GLU A 221 16.10 0.80 14.39
CA GLU A 221 17.16 0.18 13.59
C GLU A 221 16.91 0.47 12.11
N ILE A 222 17.93 0.95 11.42
CA ILE A 222 17.93 1.22 9.99
C ILE A 222 19.37 1.11 9.47
N ASP A 223 19.62 0.31 8.42
CA ASP A 223 20.92 0.13 7.78
C ASP A 223 22.06 -0.16 8.78
N GLY A 224 21.80 -1.05 9.76
CA GLY A 224 22.75 -1.39 10.82
C GLY A 224 22.98 -0.29 11.87
N ILE A 225 22.36 0.88 11.72
CA ILE A 225 22.40 1.96 12.71
C ILE A 225 21.28 1.70 13.72
N THR A 226 21.64 1.63 15.00
CA THR A 226 20.68 1.51 16.11
C THR A 226 20.79 2.71 17.04
N TYR A 227 19.66 3.27 17.40
CA TYR A 227 19.58 4.36 18.40
C TYR A 227 18.44 4.12 19.37
N SER A 228 18.70 4.27 20.67
CA SER A 228 17.71 4.15 21.74
C SER A 228 17.47 5.47 22.43
N GLN A 229 16.22 5.73 22.80
CA GLN A 229 15.81 6.94 23.51
C GLN A 229 14.72 6.64 24.52
N THR A 230 14.83 7.26 25.71
CA THR A 230 13.72 7.29 26.67
C THR A 230 12.86 8.52 26.41
N PHE A 231 11.56 8.29 26.34
CA PHE A 231 10.54 9.32 26.18
C PHE A 231 9.78 9.51 27.49
N GLU A 232 9.83 10.72 28.04
CA GLU A 232 8.98 11.14 29.15
C GLU A 232 7.66 11.67 28.60
N THR A 233 6.54 11.14 29.08
CA THR A 233 5.24 11.45 28.49
C THR A 233 4.11 11.16 29.50
N GLU A 234 2.88 11.38 29.12
CA GLU A 234 1.68 10.85 29.79
C GLU A 234 0.72 10.33 28.73
N ILE A 235 0.54 9.00 28.67
CA ILE A 235 -0.41 8.38 27.74
C ILE A 235 -1.45 7.62 28.55
N ALA A 236 -2.69 8.10 28.50
CA ALA A 236 -3.79 7.43 29.16
C ALA A 236 -4.19 6.12 28.45
N PHE A 237 -4.92 5.27 29.15
CA PHE A 237 -5.46 4.05 28.55
C PHE A 237 -6.21 4.33 27.24
N ILE A 238 -5.93 3.56 26.20
CA ILE A 238 -6.41 3.67 24.80
C ILE A 238 -6.00 4.96 24.06
N GLU A 239 -5.22 5.85 24.68
CA GLU A 239 -4.69 7.04 24.01
C GLU A 239 -3.53 6.65 23.10
N THR A 240 -3.48 7.26 21.91
CA THR A 240 -2.36 7.17 20.97
C THR A 240 -1.64 8.51 20.90
N LYS A 241 -0.31 8.50 20.93
CA LYS A 241 0.53 9.69 20.76
C LYS A 241 1.66 9.42 19.78
N GLN A 242 2.01 10.46 19.02
CA GLN A 242 3.13 10.45 18.10
C GLN A 242 4.41 10.88 18.78
N PHE A 243 5.52 10.23 18.44
CA PHE A 243 6.87 10.48 18.94
C PHE A 243 7.87 10.51 17.79
N THR A 244 8.88 11.35 17.93
CA THR A 244 10.00 11.45 17.01
C THR A 244 11.29 11.29 17.79
N PHE A 245 12.20 10.45 17.31
CA PHE A 245 13.54 10.34 17.91
C PHE A 245 14.33 11.64 17.72
N ASP A 246 15.09 12.05 18.75
CA ASP A 246 15.90 13.25 18.69
C ASP A 246 17.06 13.13 17.69
N GLN A 247 17.56 11.91 17.48
CA GLN A 247 18.59 11.63 16.50
C GLN A 247 17.93 11.26 15.16
N ASN A 248 18.21 12.06 14.15
CA ASN A 248 17.90 11.71 12.76
C ASN A 248 18.99 10.81 12.16
N VAL A 249 18.69 10.22 11.02
CA VAL A 249 19.63 9.41 10.24
C VAL A 249 19.82 10.03 8.86
N ALA A 250 21.07 10.13 8.40
CA ALA A 250 21.37 10.59 7.05
C ALA A 250 21.30 9.38 6.10
N LEU A 251 20.33 9.39 5.19
CA LEU A 251 20.09 8.34 4.22
C LEU A 251 20.51 8.80 2.83
N ILE A 252 21.22 7.95 2.13
CA ILE A 252 21.51 8.08 0.69
C ILE A 252 20.42 7.36 -0.11
N PRO A 253 20.28 7.59 -1.42
CA PRO A 253 19.30 6.89 -2.23
C PRO A 253 19.43 5.37 -2.15
N GLY A 254 18.29 4.67 -1.96
CA GLY A 254 18.24 3.22 -1.81
C GLY A 254 16.96 2.74 -1.10
N ASN A 255 16.86 1.44 -0.88
CA ASN A 255 15.75 0.83 -0.16
C ASN A 255 16.19 0.46 1.26
N TYR A 256 15.40 0.81 2.24
CA TYR A 256 15.71 0.60 3.66
C TYR A 256 14.53 -0.01 4.39
N GLU A 257 14.81 -0.90 5.33
CA GLU A 257 13.85 -1.30 6.35
C GLU A 257 14.06 -0.44 7.60
N VAL A 258 13.02 0.27 8.03
CA VAL A 258 12.98 0.98 9.30
C VAL A 258 12.24 0.11 10.30
N LYS A 259 12.91 -0.26 11.39
CA LYS A 259 12.31 -1.03 12.47
C LYS A 259 12.30 -0.21 13.75
N VAL A 260 11.18 -0.18 14.45
CA VAL A 260 11.08 0.42 15.79
C VAL A 260 10.63 -0.64 16.78
N ASP A 261 11.31 -0.70 17.93
CA ASP A 261 11.01 -1.61 19.03
C ASP A 261 10.76 -0.82 20.32
N ILE A 262 9.76 -1.19 21.11
CA ILE A 262 9.59 -0.79 22.51
C ILE A 262 10.52 -1.67 23.36
N VAL A 263 11.36 -1.05 24.18
CA VAL A 263 12.32 -1.74 25.04
C VAL A 263 11.78 -1.92 26.45
N SER A 264 11.14 -0.86 27.01
CA SER A 264 10.53 -0.89 28.33
C SER A 264 9.42 0.16 28.43
N VAL A 265 8.46 -0.05 29.33
CA VAL A 265 7.36 0.86 29.65
C VAL A 265 7.31 1.09 31.14
N ASN A 266 7.31 2.36 31.61
CA ASN A 266 7.37 2.75 33.02
C ASN A 266 8.57 2.15 33.78
N GLY A 267 9.66 1.79 33.07
CA GLY A 267 10.84 1.13 33.65
C GLY A 267 10.72 -0.38 33.85
N GLU A 268 9.63 -0.98 33.38
CA GLU A 268 9.37 -2.43 33.44
C GLU A 268 9.31 -3.01 32.02
N GLU A 269 9.39 -4.35 31.91
CA GLU A 269 9.20 -5.06 30.64
C GLU A 269 7.70 -5.02 30.27
N ASP A 270 7.39 -4.80 28.99
CA ASP A 270 6.03 -4.91 28.48
C ASP A 270 5.55 -6.36 28.54
N ILE A 271 4.31 -6.55 28.97
CA ILE A 271 3.76 -7.90 29.16
C ILE A 271 3.49 -8.58 27.82
N ASP A 272 3.08 -7.84 26.79
CA ASP A 272 2.85 -8.36 25.45
C ASP A 272 3.90 -7.85 24.45
N ILE A 273 5.03 -8.51 24.39
CA ILE A 273 6.12 -8.15 23.47
C ILE A 273 5.78 -8.37 21.99
N SER A 274 4.66 -9.03 21.67
CA SER A 274 4.30 -9.34 20.27
C SER A 274 3.86 -8.11 19.47
N ASN A 275 3.47 -7.02 20.15
CA ASN A 275 3.03 -5.77 19.56
C ASN A 275 4.03 -4.60 19.73
N ASN A 276 5.20 -4.90 20.31
CA ASN A 276 6.26 -3.95 20.61
C ASN A 276 7.14 -3.60 19.41
N THR A 277 7.03 -4.34 18.33
CA THR A 277 7.87 -4.15 17.14
C THR A 277 7.01 -3.86 15.92
N LEU A 278 7.42 -2.86 15.15
CA LEU A 278 6.90 -2.61 13.82
C LEU A 278 8.05 -2.29 12.87
N ALA A 279 8.03 -2.90 11.68
CA ALA A 279 8.98 -2.64 10.61
C ALA A 279 8.25 -2.12 9.37
N LYS A 280 8.92 -1.27 8.59
CA LYS A 280 8.41 -0.69 7.37
C LYS A 280 9.52 -0.52 6.36
N GLU A 281 9.29 -0.95 5.13
CA GLU A 281 10.17 -0.64 4.00
C GLU A 281 9.91 0.80 3.51
N ILE A 282 10.98 1.53 3.23
CA ILE A 282 10.96 2.86 2.64
C ILE A 282 11.93 2.95 1.46
N ASN A 283 11.55 3.72 0.45
CA ASN A 283 12.41 4.08 -0.67
C ASN A 283 13.01 5.47 -0.43
N VAL A 284 14.32 5.61 -0.43
CA VAL A 284 15.00 6.90 -0.46
C VAL A 284 15.34 7.22 -1.91
N ALA A 285 14.72 8.27 -2.44
CA ALA A 285 14.73 8.56 -3.86
C ALA A 285 16.05 9.20 -4.32
N LEU A 286 16.42 8.96 -5.59
CA LEU A 286 17.51 9.65 -6.26
C LEU A 286 17.29 11.17 -6.39
N GLY A 287 16.01 11.57 -6.48
CA GLY A 287 15.57 12.95 -6.60
C GLY A 287 14.05 13.01 -6.61
N SER A 288 13.50 14.19 -6.85
CA SER A 288 12.05 14.38 -6.91
C SER A 288 11.65 15.44 -7.94
N VAL A 289 10.41 15.41 -8.35
CA VAL A 289 9.80 16.41 -9.22
C VAL A 289 8.52 16.95 -8.59
N GLN A 290 7.99 18.02 -9.18
CA GLN A 290 6.69 18.54 -8.80
C GLN A 290 5.62 17.49 -9.00
N ARG A 291 4.85 17.20 -7.96
CA ARG A 291 3.65 16.38 -8.05
C ARG A 291 2.55 17.14 -8.82
N ILE A 292 1.91 16.42 -9.72
CA ILE A 292 0.65 16.83 -10.34
C ILE A 292 -0.43 15.86 -9.85
N PRO A 293 -1.33 16.29 -8.97
CA PRO A 293 -2.40 15.45 -8.44
C PRO A 293 -3.28 14.86 -9.55
N MET A 294 -3.58 13.56 -9.44
CA MET A 294 -4.53 12.87 -10.30
C MET A 294 -5.94 12.91 -9.69
N ILE A 295 -6.91 13.44 -10.41
CA ILE A 295 -8.31 13.48 -10.02
C ILE A 295 -9.12 12.56 -10.92
N GLU A 296 -9.82 11.60 -10.32
CA GLU A 296 -10.73 10.68 -11.00
C GLU A 296 -12.15 10.93 -10.47
N HIS A 297 -13.07 11.29 -11.35
CA HIS A 297 -14.43 11.70 -10.98
C HIS A 297 -15.48 10.83 -11.66
N PHE A 298 -16.23 10.08 -10.88
CA PHE A 298 -17.32 9.23 -11.30
C PHE A 298 -18.63 9.99 -11.20
N SER A 299 -19.22 10.36 -12.34
CA SER A 299 -20.41 11.21 -12.42
C SER A 299 -21.37 10.72 -13.51
N SER A 300 -22.57 11.28 -13.57
CA SER A 300 -23.53 10.96 -14.63
C SER A 300 -24.43 12.17 -14.93
N SER A 301 -24.68 12.40 -16.19
CA SER A 301 -25.61 13.44 -16.66
C SER A 301 -27.07 13.20 -16.26
N THR A 302 -27.39 12.02 -15.70
CA THR A 302 -28.71 11.69 -15.16
C THR A 302 -28.78 11.75 -13.63
N CYS A 303 -27.66 12.07 -12.96
CA CYS A 303 -27.55 12.12 -11.50
C CYS A 303 -27.77 13.56 -11.00
N SER A 304 -28.87 13.81 -10.29
CA SER A 304 -29.15 15.15 -9.73
C SER A 304 -28.22 15.56 -8.59
N TYR A 305 -27.71 14.58 -7.81
CA TYR A 305 -26.74 14.84 -6.73
C TYR A 305 -25.36 15.19 -7.26
N CYS A 306 -25.04 14.78 -8.50
CA CYS A 306 -23.75 15.05 -9.12
C CYS A 306 -23.55 16.52 -9.46
N VAL A 307 -24.62 17.29 -9.71
CA VAL A 307 -24.56 18.69 -10.15
C VAL A 307 -23.72 19.58 -9.23
N GLY A 308 -23.88 19.42 -7.91
CA GLY A 308 -23.14 20.20 -6.92
C GLY A 308 -21.64 19.92 -6.97
N VAL A 309 -21.27 18.65 -7.08
CA VAL A 309 -19.86 18.22 -7.15
C VAL A 309 -19.26 18.61 -8.52
N ASP A 310 -19.96 18.40 -9.63
CA ASP A 310 -19.52 18.82 -10.96
C ASP A 310 -19.21 20.32 -11.03
N ASN A 311 -20.09 21.18 -10.49
CA ASN A 311 -19.88 22.63 -10.45
C ASN A 311 -18.70 23.02 -9.54
N SER A 312 -18.53 22.34 -8.39
CA SER A 312 -17.42 22.59 -7.48
C SER A 312 -16.09 22.20 -8.13
N MET A 313 -16.04 21.04 -8.79
CA MET A 313 -14.85 20.57 -9.49
C MET A 313 -14.50 21.48 -10.67
N THR A 314 -15.48 21.91 -11.47
CA THR A 314 -15.27 22.89 -12.56
C THR A 314 -14.71 24.20 -12.01
N THR A 315 -15.20 24.68 -10.88
CA THR A 315 -14.67 25.89 -10.23
C THR A 315 -13.23 25.68 -9.76
N LEU A 316 -12.93 24.54 -9.12
CA LEU A 316 -11.57 24.21 -8.65
C LEU A 316 -10.58 24.16 -9.82
N THR A 317 -10.92 23.43 -10.88
CA THR A 317 -10.03 23.25 -12.04
C THR A 317 -9.77 24.55 -12.79
N ASN A 318 -10.80 25.38 -12.97
CA ASN A 318 -10.65 26.70 -13.61
C ASN A 318 -9.76 27.68 -12.82
N ASN A 319 -9.73 27.55 -11.50
CA ASN A 319 -8.88 28.38 -10.62
C ASN A 319 -7.45 27.87 -10.47
N ASN A 320 -7.16 26.65 -10.92
CA ASN A 320 -5.87 25.98 -10.72
C ASN A 320 -5.29 25.38 -12.02
N PRO A 321 -5.17 26.14 -13.12
CA PRO A 321 -4.67 25.62 -14.39
C PRO A 321 -3.24 25.08 -14.23
N GLY A 322 -2.99 23.87 -14.73
CA GLY A 322 -1.67 23.22 -14.68
C GLY A 322 -1.29 22.57 -13.36
N LYS A 323 -2.18 22.61 -12.35
CA LYS A 323 -1.93 21.98 -11.04
C LYS A 323 -2.61 20.64 -10.83
N TYR A 324 -3.18 20.05 -11.85
CA TYR A 324 -3.90 18.78 -11.74
C TYR A 324 -3.91 18.03 -13.06
N THR A 325 -4.17 16.73 -12.99
CA THR A 325 -4.65 15.90 -14.09
C THR A 325 -6.04 15.40 -13.72
N TYR A 326 -6.93 15.26 -14.69
CA TYR A 326 -8.34 14.98 -14.41
C TYR A 326 -8.92 14.00 -15.44
N VAL A 327 -9.71 13.03 -14.95
CA VAL A 327 -10.52 12.14 -15.79
C VAL A 327 -11.92 12.04 -15.19
N LYS A 328 -12.97 12.34 -15.98
CA LYS A 328 -14.35 12.10 -15.59
C LYS A 328 -14.86 10.82 -16.25
N TYR A 329 -15.35 9.88 -15.45
CA TYR A 329 -15.94 8.62 -15.91
C TYR A 329 -17.48 8.73 -15.91
N PRO A 330 -18.13 8.79 -17.10
CA PRO A 330 -19.58 8.73 -17.22
C PRO A 330 -20.14 7.40 -16.69
N LEU A 331 -21.10 7.45 -15.74
CA LEU A 331 -21.68 6.25 -15.12
C LEU A 331 -22.98 5.82 -15.77
N ASN A 332 -23.28 4.51 -15.77
CA ASN A 332 -24.51 3.90 -16.27
C ASN A 332 -25.69 4.01 -15.28
N PHE A 333 -25.56 4.78 -14.22
CA PHE A 333 -26.59 5.03 -13.21
C PHE A 333 -26.54 6.47 -12.67
N PRO A 334 -27.64 7.00 -12.06
CA PRO A 334 -28.98 6.39 -12.02
C PRO A 334 -29.57 6.24 -13.42
N ALA A 335 -30.54 5.34 -13.55
CA ALA A 335 -31.17 5.07 -14.85
C ALA A 335 -31.77 6.36 -15.45
N PRO A 336 -31.63 6.57 -16.78
CA PRO A 336 -31.13 5.65 -17.81
C PRO A 336 -29.59 5.57 -17.89
N GLY A 337 -28.83 6.35 -17.12
CA GLY A 337 -27.38 6.45 -17.17
C GLY A 337 -26.89 7.54 -18.12
N ASP A 338 -25.59 7.82 -18.06
CA ASP A 338 -24.94 8.77 -18.94
C ASP A 338 -24.83 8.19 -20.37
N PRO A 339 -25.21 8.91 -21.43
CA PRO A 339 -25.10 8.45 -22.80
C PRO A 339 -23.68 8.08 -23.24
N TYR A 340 -22.66 8.65 -22.60
CA TYR A 340 -21.23 8.39 -22.91
C TYR A 340 -20.61 7.32 -22.01
N ASN A 341 -21.41 6.60 -21.20
CA ASN A 341 -20.89 5.46 -20.46
C ASN A 341 -20.30 4.41 -21.39
N THR A 342 -19.11 3.94 -21.07
CA THR A 342 -18.41 2.86 -21.76
C THR A 342 -18.15 1.68 -20.80
N GLN A 343 -17.75 0.54 -21.37
CA GLN A 343 -17.30 -0.60 -20.55
C GLN A 343 -16.07 -0.22 -19.73
N GLU A 344 -15.20 0.66 -20.23
CA GLU A 344 -14.01 1.13 -19.53
C GLU A 344 -14.38 1.94 -18.26
N CYS A 345 -15.39 2.81 -18.34
CA CYS A 345 -15.95 3.48 -17.17
C CYS A 345 -16.42 2.49 -16.10
N ASN A 346 -17.04 1.39 -16.52
CA ASN A 346 -17.54 0.38 -15.59
C ASN A 346 -16.42 -0.41 -14.94
N VAL A 347 -15.33 -0.71 -15.66
CA VAL A 347 -14.12 -1.36 -15.08
C VAL A 347 -13.47 -0.45 -14.05
N LYS A 348 -13.26 0.85 -14.37
CA LYS A 348 -12.69 1.82 -13.41
C LYS A 348 -13.60 2.02 -12.20
N LYS A 349 -14.92 2.03 -12.41
CA LYS A 349 -15.91 2.06 -11.34
C LYS A 349 -15.76 0.85 -10.39
N GLU A 350 -15.57 -0.35 -10.94
CA GLU A 350 -15.38 -1.58 -10.16
C GLU A 350 -14.04 -1.57 -9.44
N TYR A 351 -12.97 -1.07 -10.07
CA TYR A 351 -11.65 -0.91 -9.47
C TYR A 351 -11.70 -0.10 -8.16
N TYR A 352 -12.44 1.00 -8.14
CA TYR A 352 -12.60 1.85 -6.95
C TYR A 352 -13.83 1.49 -6.09
N GLY A 353 -14.49 0.37 -6.34
CA GLY A 353 -15.67 -0.05 -5.58
C GLY A 353 -16.83 0.95 -5.60
N VAL A 354 -16.96 1.76 -6.66
CA VAL A 354 -17.96 2.83 -6.76
C VAL A 354 -19.36 2.25 -6.93
N SER A 355 -20.16 2.32 -5.87
CA SER A 355 -21.55 1.84 -5.82
C SER A 355 -22.59 2.97 -5.96
N ALA A 356 -22.18 4.23 -5.86
CA ALA A 356 -23.03 5.41 -5.94
C ALA A 356 -22.32 6.57 -6.67
N ALA A 357 -23.13 7.56 -7.15
CA ALA A 357 -22.63 8.76 -7.78
C ALA A 357 -23.18 10.02 -7.04
N PRO A 358 -22.38 11.09 -6.96
CA PRO A 358 -21.02 11.25 -7.45
C PRO A 358 -19.97 10.52 -6.58
N ARG A 359 -18.78 10.29 -7.13
CA ARG A 359 -17.57 9.87 -6.42
C ARG A 359 -16.38 10.65 -6.95
N VAL A 360 -15.50 11.06 -6.07
CA VAL A 360 -14.25 11.72 -6.43
C VAL A 360 -13.10 11.03 -5.73
N VAL A 361 -12.04 10.79 -6.47
CA VAL A 361 -10.79 10.20 -6.01
C VAL A 361 -9.68 11.20 -6.32
N ILE A 362 -8.79 11.45 -5.37
CA ILE A 362 -7.56 12.20 -5.57
C ILE A 362 -6.36 11.34 -5.19
N ASP A 363 -5.42 11.17 -6.12
CA ASP A 363 -4.20 10.34 -5.96
C ASP A 363 -4.48 8.93 -5.39
N GLY A 364 -5.60 8.32 -5.81
CA GLY A 364 -6.06 7.01 -5.32
C GLY A 364 -6.96 7.09 -4.08
N THR A 365 -6.95 8.19 -3.34
CA THR A 365 -7.78 8.36 -2.14
C THR A 365 -9.20 8.74 -2.49
N ASN A 366 -10.17 7.91 -2.06
CA ASN A 366 -11.59 8.14 -2.29
C ASN A 366 -12.15 9.18 -1.30
N LEU A 367 -12.70 10.27 -1.83
CA LEU A 367 -13.34 11.35 -1.06
C LEU A 367 -14.85 11.18 -0.87
N GLY A 368 -15.41 10.04 -1.26
CA GLY A 368 -16.85 9.82 -1.24
C GLY A 368 -17.59 10.72 -2.23
N ALA A 369 -18.73 11.27 -1.82
CA ALA A 369 -19.54 12.19 -2.61
C ALA A 369 -19.07 13.66 -2.49
N SER A 370 -17.91 13.91 -1.90
CA SER A 370 -17.34 15.25 -1.75
C SER A 370 -16.48 15.63 -2.94
N SER A 371 -16.43 16.91 -3.28
CA SER A 371 -15.45 17.46 -4.22
C SER A 371 -14.09 17.60 -3.57
N VAL A 372 -13.01 17.61 -4.36
CA VAL A 372 -11.68 18.00 -3.88
C VAL A 372 -11.73 19.46 -3.40
N SER A 373 -11.26 19.72 -2.21
CA SER A 373 -11.09 21.07 -1.67
C SER A 373 -9.79 21.71 -2.18
N GLN A 374 -9.69 23.05 -2.14
CA GLN A 374 -8.44 23.74 -2.46
C GLN A 374 -7.29 23.30 -1.56
N TYR A 375 -7.57 23.03 -0.28
CA TYR A 375 -6.57 22.55 0.67
C TYR A 375 -5.99 21.17 0.25
N GLN A 376 -6.83 20.21 -0.11
CA GLN A 376 -6.40 18.88 -0.56
C GLN A 376 -5.58 18.95 -1.86
N LEU A 377 -6.02 19.79 -2.80
CA LEU A 377 -5.28 20.01 -4.04
C LEU A 377 -3.89 20.61 -3.77
N ASP A 378 -3.82 21.65 -2.92
CA ASP A 378 -2.56 22.33 -2.60
C ASP A 378 -1.64 21.41 -1.75
N GLU A 379 -2.18 20.62 -0.83
CA GLU A 379 -1.43 19.64 -0.04
C GLU A 379 -0.76 18.61 -0.95
N SER A 380 -1.52 17.98 -1.84
CA SER A 380 -0.96 17.04 -2.81
C SER A 380 0.02 17.73 -3.77
N TYR A 381 -0.35 18.86 -4.38
CA TYR A 381 0.50 19.58 -5.32
C TYR A 381 1.86 19.99 -4.71
N ASN A 382 1.90 20.38 -3.42
CA ASN A 382 3.12 20.80 -2.74
C ASN A 382 3.96 19.64 -2.19
N SER A 383 3.53 18.38 -2.36
CA SER A 383 4.32 17.21 -2.01
C SER A 383 5.26 16.82 -3.15
N SER A 384 6.34 16.10 -2.82
CA SER A 384 7.26 15.53 -3.82
C SER A 384 6.60 14.40 -4.60
N ALA A 385 6.98 14.25 -5.88
CA ALA A 385 6.70 13.07 -6.68
C ALA A 385 8.02 12.43 -7.14
N TYR A 386 8.04 11.10 -7.14
CA TYR A 386 9.25 10.33 -7.45
C TYR A 386 9.19 9.67 -8.83
N VAL A 387 8.21 10.04 -9.63
CA VAL A 387 8.07 9.63 -11.02
C VAL A 387 7.89 10.88 -11.88
N ASN A 388 8.75 11.06 -12.88
CA ASN A 388 8.66 12.13 -13.85
C ASN A 388 7.94 11.61 -15.10
N ILE A 389 6.84 12.27 -15.47
CA ILE A 389 6.02 11.93 -16.63
C ILE A 389 6.07 13.10 -17.61
N LYS A 390 6.56 12.85 -18.80
CA LYS A 390 6.53 13.79 -19.93
C LYS A 390 5.91 13.11 -21.13
N GLY A 391 5.54 13.87 -22.14
CA GLY A 391 5.05 13.26 -23.35
C GLY A 391 4.29 14.24 -24.20
N ALA A 392 3.78 13.72 -25.29
CA ALA A 392 3.08 14.50 -26.29
C ALA A 392 2.11 13.64 -27.10
N PHE A 393 1.16 14.26 -27.74
CA PHE A 393 0.27 13.59 -28.67
C PHE A 393 0.08 14.42 -29.95
N ASN A 394 -0.28 13.75 -31.03
CA ASN A 394 -0.76 14.40 -32.24
C ASN A 394 -2.00 13.67 -32.78
N ILE A 395 -2.73 14.39 -33.60
CA ILE A 395 -3.97 13.89 -34.21
C ILE A 395 -3.80 13.91 -35.74
N GLU A 396 -3.97 12.75 -36.35
CA GLU A 396 -3.97 12.59 -37.80
C GLU A 396 -5.34 12.07 -38.24
N GLU A 397 -6.16 12.92 -38.87
CA GLU A 397 -7.57 12.64 -39.18
C GLU A 397 -8.38 12.32 -37.93
N LYS A 398 -8.62 11.02 -37.68
CA LYS A 398 -9.31 10.48 -36.49
C LYS A 398 -8.42 9.63 -35.60
N THR A 399 -7.15 9.54 -35.92
CA THR A 399 -6.18 8.74 -35.14
C THR A 399 -5.41 9.67 -34.22
N ILE A 400 -5.42 9.35 -32.93
CA ILE A 400 -4.55 9.95 -31.94
C ILE A 400 -3.31 9.08 -31.76
N ASN A 401 -2.13 9.70 -31.83
CA ASN A 401 -0.86 9.07 -31.55
C ASN A 401 -0.29 9.71 -30.31
N VAL A 402 0.07 8.92 -29.32
CA VAL A 402 0.56 9.36 -27.99
C VAL A 402 1.94 8.80 -27.76
N LYS A 403 2.86 9.63 -27.27
CA LYS A 403 4.18 9.25 -26.78
C LYS A 403 4.28 9.68 -25.32
N ALA A 404 4.64 8.75 -24.45
CA ALA A 404 4.83 9.00 -23.04
C ALA A 404 6.20 8.52 -22.59
N ASP A 405 6.91 9.37 -21.89
CA ASP A 405 8.22 9.13 -21.30
C ASP A 405 8.07 9.10 -19.79
N ILE A 406 8.50 8.01 -19.19
CA ILE A 406 8.47 7.78 -17.73
C ILE A 406 9.92 7.64 -17.25
N MET A 407 10.28 8.41 -16.23
CA MET A 407 11.54 8.25 -15.53
C MET A 407 11.26 8.14 -14.04
N SER A 408 11.82 7.14 -13.38
CA SER A 408 11.60 6.89 -11.96
C SER A 408 12.80 7.25 -11.11
N TYR A 409 12.58 7.93 -9.99
CA TYR A 409 13.59 8.22 -8.97
C TYR A 409 13.66 7.16 -7.87
N ILE A 410 12.75 6.19 -7.88
CA ILE A 410 12.64 5.07 -6.94
C ILE A 410 12.45 3.75 -7.69
N ASP A 411 12.64 2.64 -7.01
CA ASP A 411 12.22 1.34 -7.54
C ASP A 411 10.69 1.25 -7.58
N LEU A 412 10.14 0.89 -8.73
CA LEU A 412 8.72 0.66 -8.93
C LEU A 412 8.44 -0.82 -9.17
N LYS A 413 7.59 -1.41 -8.34
CA LYS A 413 7.09 -2.79 -8.47
C LYS A 413 5.56 -2.78 -8.30
N ASN A 414 4.86 -3.71 -8.95
CA ASN A 414 3.40 -3.82 -8.89
C ASN A 414 2.67 -2.54 -9.33
N VAL A 415 3.21 -1.80 -10.28
CA VAL A 415 2.65 -0.54 -10.75
C VAL A 415 2.15 -0.62 -12.18
N LYS A 416 1.21 0.24 -12.51
CA LYS A 416 0.62 0.37 -13.84
C LYS A 416 0.74 1.78 -14.38
N LEU A 417 1.01 1.83 -15.68
CA LEU A 417 0.91 3.03 -16.49
C LEU A 417 -0.50 3.10 -17.09
N PHE A 418 -1.20 4.18 -16.82
CA PHE A 418 -2.49 4.48 -17.45
C PHE A 418 -2.36 5.65 -18.41
N VAL A 419 -3.03 5.54 -19.56
CA VAL A 419 -3.11 6.58 -20.58
C VAL A 419 -4.56 6.73 -21.00
N CYS A 420 -5.13 7.90 -20.78
CA CYS A 420 -6.55 8.19 -21.03
C CYS A 420 -6.70 9.37 -21.99
N VAL A 421 -7.47 9.16 -23.03
CA VAL A 421 -7.92 10.26 -23.93
C VAL A 421 -9.24 10.78 -23.40
N ASN A 422 -9.26 12.05 -23.01
CA ASN A 422 -10.48 12.78 -22.67
C ASN A 422 -10.87 13.76 -23.78
N GLU A 423 -12.14 14.15 -23.82
CA GLU A 423 -12.57 15.37 -24.45
C GLU A 423 -12.75 16.45 -23.37
N LYS A 424 -12.14 17.63 -23.58
CA LYS A 424 -12.14 18.71 -22.59
C LYS A 424 -13.53 19.20 -22.26
N THR A 425 -14.41 19.26 -23.27
CA THR A 425 -15.80 19.67 -23.10
C THR A 425 -16.72 18.89 -24.01
N THR A 426 -17.75 18.26 -23.43
CA THR A 426 -18.79 17.55 -24.15
C THR A 426 -20.16 18.15 -23.89
N THR A 427 -21.07 18.06 -24.89
CA THR A 427 -22.44 18.54 -24.86
C THR A 427 -23.46 17.49 -25.34
N GLY A 428 -23.00 16.46 -26.03
CA GLY A 428 -23.86 15.41 -26.59
C GLY A 428 -24.38 14.44 -25.54
N ASN A 429 -23.74 14.38 -24.37
CA ASN A 429 -24.14 13.49 -23.26
C ASN A 429 -25.11 14.19 -22.26
N VAL A 430 -25.74 15.30 -22.63
CA VAL A 430 -26.72 15.98 -21.77
C VAL A 430 -27.87 15.03 -21.42
N GLY A 431 -28.08 14.87 -20.11
CA GLY A 431 -29.14 14.04 -19.54
C GLY A 431 -30.20 14.83 -18.79
N THR A 432 -30.65 14.29 -17.66
CA THR A 432 -31.78 14.84 -16.89
C THR A 432 -31.38 15.64 -15.66
N ASN A 433 -30.07 15.79 -15.37
CA ASN A 433 -29.59 16.50 -14.18
C ASN A 433 -29.58 18.04 -14.33
N GLY A 434 -29.75 18.56 -15.54
CA GLY A 434 -29.84 20.01 -15.84
C GLY A 434 -28.51 20.65 -16.21
N LEU A 435 -27.38 19.94 -16.18
CA LEU A 435 -26.13 20.42 -16.76
C LEU A 435 -26.19 20.34 -18.29
N THR A 436 -25.55 21.28 -18.98
CA THR A 436 -25.53 21.39 -20.44
C THR A 436 -24.16 21.10 -21.05
N GLU A 437 -23.13 21.01 -20.23
CA GLU A 437 -21.77 20.69 -20.63
C GLU A 437 -21.06 19.91 -19.53
N PHE A 438 -20.09 19.07 -19.90
CA PHE A 438 -19.30 18.25 -19.01
C PHE A 438 -17.83 18.36 -19.41
N HIS A 439 -16.93 18.33 -18.41
CA HIS A 439 -15.52 18.59 -18.64
C HIS A 439 -14.66 17.37 -18.34
N HIS A 440 -13.52 17.22 -19.08
CA HIS A 440 -12.53 16.15 -18.92
C HIS A 440 -13.14 14.74 -19.06
N VAL A 441 -14.07 14.58 -19.99
CA VAL A 441 -14.86 13.34 -20.15
C VAL A 441 -14.03 12.26 -20.82
N MET A 442 -13.91 11.12 -20.18
CA MET A 442 -13.16 9.96 -20.70
C MET A 442 -13.80 9.43 -21.99
N MET A 443 -13.01 9.40 -23.06
CA MET A 443 -13.39 8.87 -24.36
C MET A 443 -12.76 7.50 -24.62
N LYS A 444 -11.52 7.28 -24.16
CA LYS A 444 -10.81 6.02 -24.37
C LYS A 444 -9.62 5.85 -23.43
N MET A 445 -9.53 4.68 -22.80
CA MET A 445 -8.30 4.21 -22.19
C MET A 445 -7.42 3.53 -23.24
N LEU A 446 -6.18 3.98 -23.42
CA LEU A 446 -5.28 3.42 -24.41
C LEU A 446 -4.57 2.19 -23.84
N ASP A 447 -4.25 1.22 -24.72
CA ASP A 447 -3.73 -0.10 -24.43
C ASP A 447 -4.78 -0.97 -23.70
N ASP A 448 -4.80 -0.94 -22.38
CA ASP A 448 -5.76 -1.67 -21.55
C ASP A 448 -6.39 -0.76 -20.49
N VAL A 449 -7.68 -0.94 -20.21
CA VAL A 449 -8.41 -0.21 -19.17
C VAL A 449 -7.86 -0.48 -17.77
N ASN A 450 -7.28 -1.67 -17.56
CA ASN A 450 -6.60 -2.03 -16.31
C ASN A 450 -5.18 -1.47 -16.21
N GLY A 451 -4.74 -0.69 -17.21
CA GLY A 451 -3.39 -0.14 -17.29
C GLY A 451 -2.35 -1.16 -17.76
N LYS A 452 -1.22 -0.66 -18.21
CA LYS A 452 -0.06 -1.42 -18.65
C LYS A 452 0.84 -1.70 -17.46
N ASP A 453 1.14 -2.99 -17.20
CA ASP A 453 2.12 -3.35 -16.17
C ASP A 453 3.50 -2.79 -16.53
N ILE A 454 4.10 -2.08 -15.58
CA ILE A 454 5.45 -1.56 -15.67
C ILE A 454 6.24 -1.89 -14.40
N GLU A 455 7.53 -2.13 -14.57
CA GLU A 455 8.50 -2.28 -13.51
C GLU A 455 9.71 -1.43 -13.88
N MET A 456 10.22 -0.64 -12.95
CA MET A 456 11.33 0.27 -13.19
C MET A 456 12.27 0.28 -12.00
N LYS A 457 13.55 0.42 -12.28
CA LYS A 457 14.56 0.73 -11.26
C LYS A 457 14.70 2.23 -11.08
N ALA A 458 15.21 2.64 -9.92
CA ALA A 458 15.57 4.03 -9.68
C ALA A 458 16.58 4.51 -10.75
N GLY A 459 16.28 5.64 -11.37
CA GLY A 459 17.07 6.22 -12.47
C GLY A 459 16.76 5.65 -13.87
N GLU A 460 15.86 4.67 -13.97
CA GLU A 460 15.48 4.08 -15.26
C GLU A 460 14.51 4.99 -16.01
N TYR A 461 14.71 5.07 -17.32
CA TYR A 461 13.84 5.74 -18.28
C TYR A 461 13.19 4.71 -19.21
N GLN A 462 11.87 4.83 -19.41
CA GLN A 462 11.12 4.02 -20.36
C GLN A 462 10.25 4.91 -21.26
N HIS A 463 10.18 4.54 -22.55
CA HIS A 463 9.39 5.22 -23.58
C HIS A 463 8.25 4.34 -24.05
N TYR A 464 7.06 4.92 -24.20
CA TYR A 464 5.84 4.24 -24.62
C TYR A 464 5.19 4.97 -25.78
N GLU A 465 4.73 4.23 -26.78
CA GLU A 465 3.95 4.74 -27.92
C GLU A 465 2.60 4.06 -28.00
N PHE A 466 1.55 4.84 -28.17
CA PHE A 466 0.17 4.36 -28.34
C PHE A 466 -0.44 5.03 -29.57
N SER A 467 -1.34 4.30 -30.27
CA SER A 467 -2.08 4.81 -31.40
C SER A 467 -3.50 4.24 -31.38
N TYR A 468 -4.50 5.10 -31.54
CA TYR A 468 -5.90 4.66 -31.57
C TYR A 468 -6.75 5.50 -32.50
N ASN A 469 -7.65 4.85 -33.26
CA ASN A 469 -8.63 5.54 -34.10
C ASN A 469 -9.87 5.87 -33.27
N MET A 470 -10.07 7.15 -32.97
CA MET A 470 -11.17 7.67 -32.16
C MET A 470 -12.54 7.68 -32.89
N GLY A 471 -12.61 7.30 -34.15
CA GLY A 471 -13.82 7.36 -34.98
C GLY A 471 -14.98 6.45 -34.52
N SER A 472 -14.74 5.55 -33.57
CA SER A 472 -15.76 4.70 -32.93
C SER A 472 -16.07 5.06 -31.49
N THR A 473 -15.53 6.16 -30.99
CA THR A 473 -15.79 6.71 -29.65
C THR A 473 -16.88 7.77 -29.66
N PHE A 474 -17.18 8.32 -28.48
CA PHE A 474 -18.16 9.42 -28.34
C PHE A 474 -17.57 10.82 -28.59
N VAL A 475 -16.34 10.93 -29.12
CA VAL A 475 -15.69 12.21 -29.39
C VAL A 475 -16.54 13.10 -30.29
N GLU A 476 -16.84 14.30 -29.83
CA GLU A 476 -17.61 15.33 -30.55
C GLU A 476 -16.69 16.19 -31.42
N ASP A 477 -15.54 16.61 -30.89
CA ASP A 477 -14.54 17.41 -31.59
C ASP A 477 -13.11 16.85 -31.39
N MET A 478 -12.50 16.40 -32.48
CA MET A 478 -11.11 15.90 -32.45
C MET A 478 -10.08 16.97 -32.02
N ASN A 479 -10.42 18.28 -32.14
CA ASN A 479 -9.52 19.34 -31.70
C ASN A 479 -9.67 19.71 -30.22
N ASP A 480 -10.65 19.13 -29.53
CA ASP A 480 -10.89 19.37 -28.10
C ASP A 480 -10.37 18.22 -27.20
N LEU A 481 -9.50 17.37 -27.73
CA LEU A 481 -8.93 16.25 -26.99
C LEU A 481 -7.81 16.70 -26.05
N GLU A 482 -7.60 15.93 -25.00
CA GLU A 482 -6.47 15.98 -24.08
C GLU A 482 -6.09 14.54 -23.68
N VAL A 483 -4.85 14.36 -23.26
CA VAL A 483 -4.36 13.03 -22.83
C VAL A 483 -3.84 13.13 -21.41
N ALA A 484 -4.49 12.37 -20.51
CA ALA A 484 -4.05 12.19 -19.13
C ALA A 484 -3.20 10.93 -19.02
N VAL A 485 -2.04 11.02 -18.35
CA VAL A 485 -1.14 9.90 -18.07
C VAL A 485 -0.83 9.88 -16.58
N TRP A 486 -0.88 8.70 -15.97
CA TRP A 486 -0.47 8.53 -14.57
C TRP A 486 0.13 7.14 -14.32
N VAL A 487 0.95 7.06 -13.26
CA VAL A 487 1.54 5.83 -12.75
C VAL A 487 0.95 5.56 -11.38
N GLN A 488 0.41 4.35 -11.17
CA GLN A 488 -0.35 3.98 -9.98
C GLN A 488 0.06 2.61 -9.45
N ASP A 489 0.21 2.50 -8.14
CA ASP A 489 0.35 1.22 -7.43
C ASP A 489 -0.98 0.45 -7.47
N ILE A 490 -0.93 -0.84 -7.82
CA ILE A 490 -2.15 -1.65 -7.94
C ILE A 490 -2.61 -2.25 -6.61
N VAL A 491 -1.76 -2.21 -5.59
CA VAL A 491 -2.04 -2.76 -4.26
C VAL A 491 -2.64 -1.68 -3.36
N THR A 492 -1.97 -0.52 -3.26
CA THR A 492 -2.42 0.57 -2.41
C THR A 492 -3.35 1.55 -3.11
N SER A 493 -3.40 1.53 -4.44
CA SER A 493 -4.05 2.52 -5.31
C SER A 493 -3.38 3.90 -5.33
N ASP A 494 -2.26 4.10 -4.65
CA ASP A 494 -1.55 5.37 -4.62
C ASP A 494 -1.05 5.76 -6.02
N VAL A 495 -1.26 7.02 -6.40
CA VAL A 495 -0.73 7.57 -7.65
C VAL A 495 0.63 8.23 -7.39
N PHE A 496 1.67 7.71 -8.03
CA PHE A 496 3.03 8.26 -7.89
C PHE A 496 3.19 9.63 -8.53
N ASN A 497 2.58 9.86 -9.68
CA ASN A 497 2.46 11.17 -10.35
C ASN A 497 1.52 11.06 -11.54
N SER A 498 1.10 12.21 -12.06
CA SER A 498 0.29 12.32 -13.26
C SER A 498 0.73 13.48 -14.14
N SER A 499 0.25 13.54 -15.37
CA SER A 499 0.49 14.65 -16.30
C SER A 499 -0.58 14.71 -17.39
N PHE A 500 -1.04 15.90 -17.76
CA PHE A 500 -1.61 16.11 -19.07
C PHE A 500 -0.47 16.25 -20.09
N LEU A 501 -0.57 15.50 -21.19
CA LEU A 501 0.35 15.65 -22.31
C LEU A 501 -0.06 16.82 -23.20
N TYR A 502 0.90 17.40 -23.88
CA TYR A 502 0.66 18.49 -24.82
C TYR A 502 0.49 17.98 -26.26
N GLU A 503 -0.29 18.69 -27.05
CA GLU A 503 -0.32 18.45 -28.49
C GLU A 503 0.98 18.96 -29.12
N TYR A 504 1.61 18.15 -29.96
CA TYR A 504 2.94 18.43 -30.48
C TYR A 504 3.08 18.30 -31.99
N THR A 505 4.02 19.04 -32.51
CA THR A 505 4.63 18.78 -33.82
C THR A 505 5.92 17.96 -33.70
N GLU A 506 6.60 18.04 -32.57
CA GLU A 506 7.85 17.32 -32.29
C GLU A 506 7.91 16.88 -30.83
N HIS A 507 8.30 15.63 -30.58
CA HIS A 507 8.42 15.04 -29.24
C HIS A 507 9.76 15.39 -28.59
N THR A 508 9.78 15.61 -27.26
CA THR A 508 10.97 15.99 -26.49
C THR A 508 11.72 14.75 -25.98
N TYR A 509 12.54 14.15 -26.81
CA TYR A 509 13.37 12.98 -26.44
C TYR A 509 14.48 13.37 -25.46
N PRO A 510 14.78 12.55 -24.42
CA PRO A 510 15.89 12.81 -23.50
C PRO A 510 17.24 12.58 -24.16
N ALA A 511 18.30 13.13 -23.56
CA ALA A 511 19.68 12.78 -23.90
C ALA A 511 19.90 11.26 -23.77
N GLN A 512 20.99 10.74 -24.32
CA GLN A 512 21.32 9.32 -24.25
C GLN A 512 22.78 9.08 -23.88
N ASN A 513 23.11 7.83 -23.53
CA ASN A 513 24.47 7.39 -23.26
C ASN A 513 25.19 8.24 -22.18
N LEU A 514 24.43 8.62 -21.10
CA LEU A 514 25.02 9.33 -19.97
C LEU A 514 26.04 8.40 -19.27
N THR A 515 27.27 8.89 -19.17
CA THR A 515 28.37 8.20 -18.51
C THR A 515 28.98 9.07 -17.42
N MET A 516 29.45 8.44 -16.36
CA MET A 516 30.33 9.03 -15.35
C MET A 516 31.60 8.18 -15.30
N THR A 517 32.76 8.81 -15.48
CA THR A 517 34.08 8.13 -15.45
C THR A 517 34.89 8.79 -14.35
N GLU A 518 35.31 8.00 -13.38
CA GLU A 518 36.16 8.43 -12.28
C GLU A 518 37.63 8.18 -12.60
N ASN A 519 38.47 9.16 -12.31
CA ASN A 519 39.92 9.06 -12.40
C ASN A 519 40.52 9.83 -11.22
N ASP A 520 40.99 9.12 -10.21
CA ASP A 520 41.29 9.66 -8.89
C ASP A 520 40.05 10.42 -8.34
N ASP A 521 40.19 11.63 -7.82
CA ASP A 521 39.10 12.47 -7.32
C ASP A 521 38.33 13.22 -8.43
N ASN A 522 38.68 13.01 -9.71
CA ASN A 522 38.03 13.70 -10.82
C ASN A 522 36.98 12.85 -11.49
N ILE A 523 35.79 13.42 -11.64
CA ILE A 523 34.65 12.80 -12.30
C ILE A 523 34.40 13.50 -13.62
N THR A 524 34.43 12.73 -14.71
CA THR A 524 34.02 13.20 -16.02
C THR A 524 32.63 12.69 -16.34
N ILE A 525 31.69 13.60 -16.51
CA ILE A 525 30.31 13.33 -16.89
C ILE A 525 30.19 13.65 -18.38
N ALA A 526 29.65 12.73 -19.17
CA ALA A 526 29.48 12.94 -20.62
C ALA A 526 28.15 12.25 -21.07
N TRP A 527 27.52 12.86 -22.08
CA TRP A 527 26.29 12.34 -22.68
C TRP A 527 26.26 12.59 -24.18
N GLU A 528 25.29 12.00 -24.85
CA GLU A 528 25.07 12.19 -26.28
C GLU A 528 23.68 12.83 -26.52
N ALA A 529 23.55 13.48 -27.69
CA ALA A 529 22.25 13.96 -28.14
C ALA A 529 21.28 12.78 -28.40
N PRO A 530 19.98 12.99 -28.27
CA PRO A 530 18.98 11.96 -28.60
C PRO A 530 19.09 11.57 -30.10
N GLU A 531 18.73 10.32 -30.41
CA GLU A 531 18.67 9.85 -31.81
C GLU A 531 17.60 10.58 -32.64
N LYS A 532 16.56 11.05 -31.99
CA LYS A 532 15.42 11.79 -32.59
C LYS A 532 15.20 13.09 -31.83
N GLY A 533 14.76 14.11 -32.56
CA GLY A 533 14.57 15.45 -32.02
C GLY A 533 15.87 16.26 -31.99
N GLU A 534 15.75 17.57 -31.88
CA GLU A 534 16.86 18.50 -31.88
C GLU A 534 16.78 19.42 -30.66
N PRO A 535 17.31 18.99 -29.49
CA PRO A 535 17.33 19.84 -28.30
C PRO A 535 18.17 21.08 -28.55
N THR A 536 17.70 22.22 -28.04
CA THR A 536 18.42 23.49 -28.17
C THR A 536 19.60 23.61 -27.22
N ALA A 537 19.53 22.91 -26.08
CA ALA A 537 20.56 22.87 -25.03
C ALA A 537 20.28 21.74 -24.02
N TYR A 538 21.07 21.69 -22.96
CA TYR A 538 20.96 20.73 -21.84
C TYR A 538 21.09 21.45 -20.49
N ASN A 539 20.42 20.90 -19.48
CA ASN A 539 20.74 21.16 -18.08
C ASN A 539 21.41 19.92 -17.50
N LEU A 540 22.50 20.12 -16.75
CA LEU A 540 23.14 19.08 -15.98
C LEU A 540 22.97 19.39 -14.50
N TYR A 541 22.48 18.41 -13.78
CA TYR A 541 22.44 18.38 -12.31
C TYR A 541 23.47 17.39 -11.81
N PHE A 542 24.19 17.75 -10.74
CA PHE A 542 25.09 16.87 -10.01
C PHE A 542 24.70 16.89 -8.52
N ASN A 543 24.41 15.73 -7.94
CA ASN A 543 23.82 15.60 -6.61
C ASN A 543 22.61 16.51 -6.41
N ASN A 544 21.69 16.51 -7.39
CA ASN A 544 20.48 17.34 -7.46
C ASN A 544 20.73 18.88 -7.52
N GLU A 545 21.98 19.32 -7.63
CA GLU A 545 22.32 20.73 -7.85
C GLU A 545 22.56 21.03 -9.32
N LEU A 546 21.96 22.11 -9.82
CA LEU A 546 22.13 22.55 -11.21
C LEU A 546 23.53 23.12 -11.40
N VAL A 547 24.42 22.33 -12.04
CA VAL A 547 25.82 22.71 -12.30
C VAL A 547 26.06 23.28 -13.70
N LEU A 548 25.28 22.89 -14.69
CA LEU A 548 25.25 23.51 -16.01
C LEU A 548 23.82 23.87 -16.39
N ASN A 549 23.59 25.12 -16.75
CA ASN A 549 22.27 25.64 -17.15
C ASN A 549 22.30 26.04 -18.61
N ASN A 550 21.40 25.51 -19.42
CA ASN A 550 21.23 25.85 -20.84
C ASN A 550 22.54 25.72 -21.62
N THR A 551 23.28 24.63 -21.42
CA THR A 551 24.58 24.40 -22.07
C THR A 551 24.41 23.66 -23.39
N LYS A 552 25.36 23.92 -24.33
CA LYS A 552 25.55 23.12 -25.55
C LYS A 552 26.71 22.13 -25.43
N GLU A 553 27.48 22.24 -24.36
CA GLU A 553 28.52 21.27 -24.05
C GLU A 553 27.86 19.95 -23.63
N MET A 554 28.42 18.84 -24.05
CA MET A 554 27.96 17.49 -23.73
C MET A 554 28.93 16.74 -22.82
N SER A 555 29.75 17.47 -22.09
CA SER A 555 30.62 16.95 -21.04
C SER A 555 30.89 17.99 -19.96
N PHE A 556 31.16 17.50 -18.76
CA PHE A 556 31.49 18.31 -17.58
C PHE A 556 32.49 17.57 -16.69
N ASN A 557 33.41 18.29 -16.09
CA ASN A 557 34.35 17.73 -15.12
C ASN A 557 34.06 18.33 -13.73
N THR A 558 34.04 17.51 -12.72
CA THR A 558 33.85 17.90 -11.34
C THR A 558 34.68 17.02 -10.40
N THR A 559 34.61 17.28 -9.10
CA THR A 559 35.21 16.46 -8.04
C THR A 559 34.20 16.30 -6.91
N THR A 560 34.25 15.19 -6.20
CA THR A 560 33.49 14.99 -4.94
C THR A 560 34.32 14.18 -3.95
N THR A 561 33.96 14.28 -2.68
CA THR A 561 34.47 13.44 -1.59
C THR A 561 33.38 12.57 -1.00
N GLU A 562 32.20 12.59 -1.62
CA GLU A 562 31.05 11.78 -1.20
C GLU A 562 31.14 10.36 -1.75
N ASP A 563 30.78 9.37 -0.95
CA ASP A 563 30.77 7.96 -1.35
C ASP A 563 29.68 7.67 -2.41
N PHE A 564 28.55 8.39 -2.31
CA PHE A 564 27.47 8.33 -3.30
C PHE A 564 27.34 9.68 -4.02
N TYR A 565 27.29 9.66 -5.33
CA TYR A 565 27.02 10.82 -6.18
C TYR A 565 26.27 10.43 -7.45
N MET A 566 25.58 11.37 -8.06
CA MET A 566 24.78 11.14 -9.26
C MET A 566 24.80 12.34 -10.20
N ALA A 567 24.56 12.05 -11.47
CA ALA A 567 24.34 13.06 -12.50
C ALA A 567 22.97 12.83 -13.16
N GLU A 568 22.24 13.91 -13.42
CA GLU A 568 21.02 13.92 -14.22
C GLU A 568 21.16 14.93 -15.36
N VAL A 569 20.84 14.51 -16.59
CA VAL A 569 20.85 15.36 -17.78
C VAL A 569 19.44 15.49 -18.33
N VAL A 570 18.97 16.73 -18.50
CA VAL A 570 17.68 17.10 -19.07
C VAL A 570 17.89 17.84 -20.38
N ALA A 571 17.29 17.35 -21.46
CA ALA A 571 17.32 18.03 -22.75
C ALA A 571 16.26 19.16 -22.82
N LEU A 572 16.64 20.29 -23.37
CA LEU A 572 15.80 21.49 -23.49
C LEU A 572 15.34 21.68 -24.94
N TYR A 573 14.05 21.93 -25.14
CA TYR A 573 13.37 22.14 -26.42
C TYR A 573 12.54 23.40 -26.35
N ASP A 574 13.09 24.54 -26.74
CA ASP A 574 12.45 25.85 -26.63
C ASP A 574 11.81 26.07 -25.23
N ASP A 575 10.50 25.96 -25.13
CA ASP A 575 9.73 26.14 -23.89
C ASP A 575 9.44 24.80 -23.13
N LYS A 576 9.96 23.67 -23.60
CA LYS A 576 9.71 22.34 -23.06
C LYS A 576 11.00 21.63 -22.67
N THR A 577 10.85 20.62 -21.82
CA THR A 577 11.97 19.77 -21.37
C THR A 577 11.60 18.31 -21.56
N SER A 578 12.60 17.48 -21.82
CA SER A 578 12.46 16.03 -21.68
C SER A 578 12.36 15.60 -20.22
N VAL A 579 12.10 14.30 -19.97
CA VAL A 579 12.52 13.68 -18.70
C VAL A 579 14.05 13.72 -18.59
N GLY A 580 14.57 13.60 -17.38
CA GLY A 580 16.01 13.41 -17.15
C GLY A 580 16.46 11.99 -17.49
N ILE A 581 17.74 11.82 -17.77
CA ILE A 581 18.42 10.53 -17.68
C ILE A 581 19.43 10.61 -16.54
N ILE A 582 19.51 9.55 -15.73
CA ILE A 582 20.31 9.53 -14.51
C ILE A 582 21.43 8.49 -14.62
N LYS A 583 22.59 8.83 -14.04
CA LYS A 583 23.67 7.90 -13.77
C LYS A 583 24.15 8.11 -12.34
N THR A 584 24.33 7.02 -11.58
CA THR A 584 24.83 7.02 -10.22
C THR A 584 26.26 6.48 -10.14
N SER A 585 27.01 6.84 -9.09
CA SER A 585 28.33 6.28 -8.76
C SER A 585 28.24 4.81 -8.35
N ALA A 586 27.13 4.39 -7.76
CA ALA A 586 26.89 2.99 -7.44
C ALA A 586 26.89 2.16 -8.72
N THR A 587 27.71 1.11 -8.78
CA THR A 587 27.61 0.07 -9.80
C THR A 587 26.26 -0.65 -9.62
N GLU A 588 25.71 -1.26 -10.68
CA GLU A 588 24.45 -2.03 -10.59
C GLU A 588 24.47 -3.12 -9.51
N GLU A 589 25.66 -3.46 -8.98
CA GLU A 589 25.86 -4.39 -7.86
C GLU A 589 25.86 -3.71 -6.47
N GLU A 590 25.93 -2.37 -6.38
CA GLU A 590 26.04 -1.62 -5.11
C GLU A 590 24.80 -0.78 -4.74
N ILE A 591 23.80 -0.69 -5.58
CA ILE A 591 22.44 -0.39 -5.12
C ILE A 591 21.95 -1.69 -4.48
N ILE A 592 22.42 -1.93 -3.26
CA ILE A 592 22.16 -3.14 -2.51
C ILE A 592 20.65 -3.13 -2.23
N ASP A 593 19.94 -3.92 -3.02
CA ASP A 593 18.72 -4.56 -2.57
C ASP A 593 19.10 -5.40 -1.34
N THR A 594 18.93 -4.84 -0.14
CA THR A 594 19.21 -5.56 1.11
C THR A 594 18.36 -6.82 1.22
N THR A 595 17.28 -6.94 0.45
CA THR A 595 16.54 -8.19 0.25
C THR A 595 17.33 -9.21 -0.56
N ASN A 596 18.23 -8.79 -1.47
CA ASN A 596 19.12 -9.68 -2.23
C ASN A 596 20.34 -10.17 -1.41
N VAL A 597 20.76 -9.47 -0.37
CA VAL A 597 21.81 -9.98 0.51
C VAL A 597 21.32 -11.24 1.23
N ILE A 598 20.07 -11.25 1.71
CA ILE A 598 19.46 -12.44 2.30
C ILE A 598 19.32 -13.54 1.24
N SER A 599 18.83 -13.25 0.04
CA SER A 599 18.64 -14.26 -1.01
C SER A 599 19.97 -14.79 -1.56
N ASN A 600 20.99 -13.95 -1.73
CA ASN A 600 22.33 -14.40 -2.15
C ASN A 600 23.04 -15.17 -1.03
N TYR A 601 22.87 -14.75 0.22
CA TYR A 601 23.40 -15.49 1.35
C TYR A 601 22.67 -16.84 1.51
N GLU A 602 21.35 -16.86 1.36
CA GLU A 602 20.53 -18.09 1.37
C GLU A 602 20.89 -19.06 0.24
N ASN A 603 21.25 -18.57 -0.95
CA ASN A 603 21.63 -19.39 -2.10
C ASN A 603 23.00 -20.07 -1.94
N ARG A 604 23.85 -19.61 -1.02
CA ARG A 604 25.13 -20.26 -0.65
C ARG A 604 24.96 -21.54 0.15
N PHE A 605 23.71 -21.87 0.59
CA PHE A 605 23.42 -23.04 1.41
C PHE A 605 22.35 -23.90 0.76
N ASN A 606 22.69 -25.12 0.40
CA ASN A 606 21.73 -26.10 -0.10
C ASN A 606 21.59 -27.25 0.90
N ILE A 607 20.35 -27.73 1.08
CA ILE A 607 20.03 -28.86 1.94
C ILE A 607 19.31 -29.95 1.14
N TYR A 608 19.81 -31.16 1.17
CA TYR A 608 19.21 -32.29 0.46
C TYR A 608 19.58 -33.64 1.12
N PRO A 609 18.76 -34.72 0.89
CA PRO A 609 17.46 -34.66 0.24
C PRO A 609 16.40 -33.98 1.14
N ASN A 610 15.44 -33.31 0.56
CA ASN A 610 14.30 -32.77 1.27
C ASN A 610 13.01 -33.13 0.49
N PRO A 611 12.16 -34.06 0.97
CA PRO A 611 12.18 -34.71 2.29
C PRO A 611 13.35 -35.65 2.51
N VAL A 612 13.80 -35.72 3.78
CA VAL A 612 14.92 -36.57 4.24
C VAL A 612 14.43 -37.76 5.04
N LYS A 613 15.16 -38.91 4.96
CA LYS A 613 14.90 -40.11 5.76
C LYS A 613 15.89 -40.27 6.90
N ASP A 614 17.15 -40.47 6.60
CA ASP A 614 18.15 -40.83 7.62
C ASP A 614 19.33 -39.84 7.66
N GLU A 615 19.75 -39.28 6.53
CA GLU A 615 20.92 -38.42 6.42
C GLU A 615 20.58 -37.19 5.60
N LEU A 616 20.81 -35.99 6.18
CA LEU A 616 20.62 -34.68 5.55
C LEU A 616 21.99 -34.10 5.23
N THR A 617 22.22 -33.77 3.97
CA THR A 617 23.44 -33.12 3.50
C THR A 617 23.22 -31.64 3.37
N ILE A 618 24.15 -30.85 3.90
CA ILE A 618 24.23 -29.40 3.72
C ILE A 618 25.47 -29.10 2.90
N THR A 619 25.33 -28.38 1.80
CA THR A 619 26.46 -27.82 1.07
C THR A 619 26.49 -26.32 1.26
N THR A 620 27.68 -25.78 1.50
CA THR A 620 27.90 -24.35 1.79
C THR A 620 29.04 -23.80 0.94
N GLU A 621 29.05 -22.50 0.74
CA GLU A 621 30.19 -21.79 0.11
C GLU A 621 31.02 -21.03 1.15
N VAL A 622 30.62 -21.06 2.43
CA VAL A 622 31.27 -20.38 3.55
C VAL A 622 31.50 -21.35 4.70
N CYS A 623 32.45 -21.05 5.59
CA CYS A 623 32.72 -21.85 6.77
C CYS A 623 31.55 -21.78 7.74
N VAL A 624 31.14 -22.96 8.25
CA VAL A 624 30.04 -23.10 9.21
C VAL A 624 30.63 -23.35 10.60
N GLU A 625 30.14 -22.58 11.59
CA GLU A 625 30.55 -22.71 13.01
C GLU A 625 29.63 -23.65 13.79
N GLU A 626 28.32 -23.49 13.63
CA GLU A 626 27.30 -24.29 14.31
C GLU A 626 26.14 -24.63 13.38
N ILE A 627 25.62 -25.84 13.52
CA ILE A 627 24.33 -26.23 12.91
C ILE A 627 23.43 -26.72 14.04
N ALA A 628 22.24 -26.11 14.17
CA ALA A 628 21.26 -26.52 15.18
C ALA A 628 19.92 -26.86 14.51
N ILE A 629 19.28 -27.95 14.93
CA ILE A 629 17.97 -28.39 14.42
C ILE A 629 16.91 -28.12 15.48
N TYR A 630 15.81 -27.53 15.05
CA TYR A 630 14.65 -27.18 15.86
C TYR A 630 13.39 -27.84 15.32
N ASP A 631 12.50 -28.25 16.21
CA ASP A 631 11.17 -28.69 15.85
C ASP A 631 10.23 -27.47 15.57
N VAL A 632 9.01 -27.74 15.15
CA VAL A 632 8.00 -26.70 14.83
C VAL A 632 7.59 -25.83 16.04
N TYR A 633 7.96 -26.21 17.24
CA TYR A 633 7.72 -25.45 18.48
C TYR A 633 8.93 -24.62 18.90
N GLY A 634 9.95 -24.51 18.04
CA GLY A 634 11.20 -23.81 18.36
C GLY A 634 12.11 -24.54 19.38
N ARG A 635 11.81 -25.78 19.74
CA ARG A 635 12.64 -26.54 20.68
C ARG A 635 13.83 -27.16 19.95
N ARG A 636 15.01 -26.86 20.42
CA ARG A 636 16.27 -27.41 19.87
C ARG A 636 16.35 -28.91 20.07
N THR A 637 16.42 -29.66 18.99
CA THR A 637 16.50 -31.14 19.02
C THR A 637 17.92 -31.65 18.94
N ASN A 638 18.76 -31.06 18.08
CA ASN A 638 20.15 -31.46 17.86
C ASN A 638 21.06 -30.25 17.66
N VAL A 639 22.33 -30.37 18.01
CA VAL A 639 23.40 -29.37 17.78
C VAL A 639 24.64 -30.07 17.26
N TYR A 640 25.24 -29.50 16.24
CA TYR A 640 26.51 -29.93 15.67
C TYR A 640 27.45 -28.72 15.67
N SER A 641 28.42 -28.69 16.61
CA SER A 641 29.49 -27.69 16.59
C SER A 641 30.57 -28.18 15.62
N LEU A 642 30.85 -27.39 14.61
CA LEU A 642 31.75 -27.73 13.52
C LEU A 642 33.02 -26.88 13.66
N GLN A 643 34.16 -27.51 13.81
CA GLN A 643 35.49 -26.86 13.75
C GLN A 643 36.19 -27.21 12.42
N SER A 644 35.47 -27.17 11.33
CA SER A 644 35.92 -27.69 10.04
C SER A 644 35.78 -26.63 8.95
N THR A 645 36.79 -26.57 8.11
CA THR A 645 36.76 -25.78 6.85
C THR A 645 36.05 -26.53 5.70
N ASP A 646 35.28 -27.57 6.04
CA ASP A 646 34.56 -28.37 5.04
C ASP A 646 33.30 -27.61 4.58
N PHE A 647 33.04 -27.67 3.30
CA PHE A 647 31.88 -27.07 2.67
C PHE A 647 30.74 -28.08 2.46
N VAL A 648 30.83 -29.28 2.96
CA VAL A 648 29.82 -30.34 2.90
C VAL A 648 29.65 -30.98 4.26
N HIS A 649 28.48 -30.93 4.84
CA HIS A 649 28.16 -31.45 6.16
C HIS A 649 27.05 -32.49 6.08
N ASN A 650 27.28 -33.69 6.51
CA ASN A 650 26.28 -34.76 6.56
C ASN A 650 25.79 -34.96 7.99
N LEU A 651 24.49 -34.75 8.18
CA LEU A 651 23.82 -34.81 9.47
C LEU A 651 22.95 -36.05 9.57
N ASN A 652 23.18 -36.84 10.60
CA ASN A 652 22.30 -37.98 10.88
C ASN A 652 21.03 -37.50 11.57
N VAL A 653 19.90 -37.60 10.86
CA VAL A 653 18.57 -37.23 11.33
C VAL A 653 17.63 -38.42 11.52
N ALA A 654 18.15 -39.65 11.49
CA ALA A 654 17.38 -40.89 11.64
C ALA A 654 16.59 -40.95 12.97
N GLY A 655 17.11 -40.30 14.03
CA GLY A 655 16.47 -40.24 15.35
C GLY A 655 15.32 -39.22 15.46
N LEU A 656 15.07 -38.39 14.45
CA LEU A 656 13.98 -37.47 14.47
C LEU A 656 12.66 -38.15 14.03
N ASN A 657 11.55 -37.76 14.64
CA ASN A 657 10.21 -38.20 14.23
C ASN A 657 9.84 -37.59 12.88
N SER A 658 8.92 -38.24 12.13
CA SER A 658 8.41 -37.66 10.90
C SER A 658 7.71 -36.30 11.18
N GLY A 659 8.07 -35.30 10.42
CA GLY A 659 7.55 -33.92 10.63
C GLY A 659 8.37 -32.84 9.93
N ILE A 660 8.01 -31.59 10.19
CA ILE A 660 8.72 -30.41 9.72
C ILE A 660 9.74 -29.97 10.77
N TYR A 661 10.94 -29.63 10.32
CA TYR A 661 12.02 -29.12 11.15
C TYR A 661 12.67 -27.91 10.53
N PHE A 662 13.27 -27.08 11.36
CA PHE A 662 14.07 -25.93 10.97
C PHE A 662 15.53 -26.17 11.33
N ILE A 663 16.43 -25.85 10.43
CA ILE A 663 17.87 -25.98 10.63
C ILE A 663 18.46 -24.57 10.59
N ARG A 664 19.09 -24.15 11.69
CA ARG A 664 19.85 -22.94 11.81
C ARG A 664 21.31 -23.22 11.57
N ILE A 665 21.94 -22.48 10.68
CA ILE A 665 23.34 -22.60 10.32
C ILE A 665 24.00 -21.26 10.68
N THR A 666 24.99 -21.30 11.59
CA THR A 666 25.74 -20.11 12.04
C THR A 666 27.11 -20.09 11.36
N THR A 667 27.50 -18.95 10.84
CA THR A 667 28.79 -18.68 10.19
C THR A 667 29.38 -17.37 10.73
N GLU A 668 30.63 -17.05 10.36
CA GLU A 668 31.26 -15.75 10.68
C GLU A 668 30.48 -14.56 10.05
N ASP A 669 29.78 -14.78 8.93
CA ASP A 669 29.04 -13.75 8.20
C ASP A 669 27.57 -13.58 8.66
N GLY A 670 27.07 -14.46 9.56
CA GLY A 670 25.70 -14.39 10.08
C GLY A 670 25.02 -15.76 10.24
N GLU A 671 23.71 -15.74 10.46
CA GLU A 671 22.88 -16.93 10.66
C GLU A 671 21.87 -17.10 9.52
N ILE A 672 21.60 -18.35 9.14
CA ILE A 672 20.54 -18.71 8.18
C ILE A 672 19.66 -19.83 8.74
N VAL A 673 18.36 -19.76 8.45
CA VAL A 673 17.39 -20.79 8.82
C VAL A 673 16.77 -21.40 7.56
N LYS A 674 16.87 -22.72 7.42
CA LYS A 674 16.24 -23.47 6.32
C LYS A 674 15.24 -24.48 6.89
N ARG A 675 14.19 -24.77 6.14
CA ARG A 675 13.17 -25.78 6.49
C ARG A 675 13.45 -27.10 5.77
N PHE A 676 13.31 -28.22 6.50
CA PHE A 676 13.29 -29.54 5.86
C PHE A 676 12.16 -30.41 6.41
N VAL A 677 11.79 -31.42 5.65
CA VAL A 677 10.77 -32.42 6.00
C VAL A 677 11.43 -33.75 6.30
N LYS A 678 11.18 -34.30 7.47
CA LYS A 678 11.60 -35.65 7.87
C LYS A 678 10.47 -36.63 7.57
N ASN A 679 10.80 -37.68 6.78
CA ASN A 679 9.89 -38.78 6.46
C ASN A 679 9.91 -39.88 7.50
#